data_faed283e8d7dfc1cba58846416b6e0b5
#
_entry.id   faed283e8d7dfc1cba58846416b6e0b5
#
_cell.length_a   1.000
_cell.length_b   1.000
_cell.length_c   1.000
_cell.angle_alpha   90.00
_cell.angle_beta   90.00
_cell.angle_gamma   90.00
#
_symmetry.space_group_name_H-M   'P 1'
#
loop_
_entity.id
_entity.type
_entity.pdbx_description
1 polymer ?
#
loop_
_entity_poly.entity_id
_entity_poly.type
_entity_poly.pdbx_seq_one_letter_code
_entity_poly.pdbx_strand_id
1 'polypeptide(L)'
;MAASTSTSTFPGMRERRPSTSAPISELQGPVGPGFSRPKHKRTFTGFGAGEIKNVEASIPEPQREAWKKFAPHGFKNKEDFEKEVVRHVETTLARSMFNCDETAAYAAASLAFRDRLITEWNRTQQRQTFADSKRIYYLSLEFLMGRALDNAMLNVGLKNVAKEGLSDLGFRIEDIINQEHDAALGNGGLGRLAACFLDSMASLNYPAWGYGLRYRYGIFKQEIVDGYQVEVPDYWLDFNPWEFPRHDIVVDIQFYGHVRKYQDAQGVSKVSWEGGEIVKAVAYDVPVPGFDTATTNNLRLWSSKAASGEFDFQKFNSGDYESSVADQQRAETISAVLYPNDNLDRGKELRLKQQYFWVAASLYDIVRRFKKSKRAWTEFSDQVAIQLNDTHPTLAIVELQRILIDQEGLEWDEAWSIVSQTFGYTNHTVLPEALEKWSVPLFQNLLPRHLQIIYEINLLFLQSVERKFPNERDLLSRVSIIEESQPKMVRMAFLAIVGSHKVNGVAELHSDLIKTTIFRDFVKVFGPDKFTNVTNGITPRRWLHQANPRLSELIASKTGGSLGFLKDLNNLNELEKYVDDKEFKKEWAEIKYANKVRLAKHIQTTTGVTVNPAALFDIQVKRIHEYKRQQMNIFGVIHRYLTIKSMTPAERKKLAPRVSIFGGKAAPGYWMAKTIIHLINSVGAVVNNDKDVGDLLKVIFLEDYNVSKAEIIIPASDISEHISTAGTEASGTSNMKFVLNGGLIIGTCDGANIEITHEIGENNIFLFGNLAEDVEDLRHAHNYGSHTLDPDLSAVFEAIKKNTFGDANSFGALVGAIEEHGDYYLVSDDFHSYNQTQALVDEAYKNQDEWLTKCITSVARMGFFSSDRCINEYAESIWNIEPLIPGQSGGSGMQKGEL
;
A
#
# COMPACT_ATOMS: atom_id res chain seq x y z
N MET A 1 -71.29 8.47 -14.92
CA MET A 1 -72.15 8.11 -13.75
C MET A 1 -71.31 8.47 -12.55
N ALA A 2 -71.82 9.32 -11.72
CA ALA A 2 -71.21 9.93 -10.58
C ALA A 2 -71.00 8.93 -9.43
N ALA A 3 -69.85 9.03 -8.73
CA ALA A 3 -69.69 8.46 -7.40
C ALA A 3 -68.90 9.46 -6.53
N SER A 4 -69.51 9.75 -5.46
CA SER A 4 -69.36 10.80 -4.50
C SER A 4 -68.03 10.80 -3.73
N THR A 5 -67.51 11.99 -3.57
CA THR A 5 -66.49 12.37 -2.60
C THR A 5 -67.02 12.37 -1.17
N SER A 6 -66.34 11.71 -0.26
CA SER A 6 -66.46 11.97 1.18
C SER A 6 -65.13 12.45 1.74
N THR A 7 -65.05 13.72 2.02
CA THR A 7 -64.01 14.40 2.77
C THR A 7 -64.15 14.10 4.25
N SER A 8 -63.12 13.45 4.87
CA SER A 8 -62.99 13.47 6.32
C SER A 8 -61.77 14.34 6.67
N THR A 9 -62.08 15.47 7.27
CA THR A 9 -61.16 16.43 7.88
C THR A 9 -60.60 15.86 9.19
N PHE A 10 -59.28 15.74 9.30
CA PHE A 10 -58.57 15.58 10.59
C PHE A 10 -58.11 16.95 11.08
N PRO A 11 -58.28 17.27 12.38
CA PRO A 11 -57.82 18.53 12.92
C PRO A 11 -56.43 18.46 13.50
N GLY A 12 -55.64 19.51 13.30
CA GLY A 12 -54.58 19.92 14.21
C GLY A 12 -53.14 19.60 13.81
N MET A 13 -52.62 20.24 12.78
CA MET A 13 -51.17 20.44 12.67
C MET A 13 -50.73 21.49 13.71
N ARG A 14 -50.01 21.03 14.76
CA ARG A 14 -49.18 21.91 15.58
C ARG A 14 -47.84 22.12 14.86
N GLU A 15 -47.49 23.34 14.54
CA GLU A 15 -46.18 23.77 14.12
C GLU A 15 -45.12 23.29 15.14
N ARG A 16 -44.18 22.47 14.70
CA ARG A 16 -42.97 22.14 15.49
C ARG A 16 -41.98 23.27 15.33
N ARG A 17 -41.67 23.93 16.42
CA ARG A 17 -40.46 24.78 16.53
C ARG A 17 -39.20 23.97 16.25
N PRO A 18 -38.13 24.54 15.65
CA PRO A 18 -36.89 23.85 15.46
C PRO A 18 -36.27 23.49 16.83
N SER A 19 -35.92 22.23 17.00
CA SER A 19 -35.21 21.74 18.19
C SER A 19 -33.82 22.34 18.22
N THR A 20 -33.53 23.11 19.24
CA THR A 20 -32.15 23.45 19.63
C THR A 20 -31.43 22.17 20.02
N SER A 21 -30.36 21.87 19.34
CA SER A 21 -29.47 20.75 19.69
C SER A 21 -28.83 20.98 21.05
N ALA A 22 -29.26 20.20 22.03
CA ALA A 22 -28.55 20.11 23.31
C ALA A 22 -27.22 19.35 23.11
N PRO A 23 -26.17 19.68 23.86
CA PRO A 23 -24.91 18.95 23.79
C PRO A 23 -25.07 17.50 24.21
N ILE A 24 -24.36 16.61 23.52
CA ILE A 24 -24.41 15.12 23.63
C ILE A 24 -24.05 14.55 25.03
N SER A 25 -23.91 15.37 26.05
CA SER A 25 -23.66 14.93 27.43
C SER A 25 -24.90 14.34 28.17
N GLU A 26 -26.13 14.42 27.61
CA GLU A 26 -27.35 14.11 28.37
C GLU A 26 -28.30 13.06 27.76
N LEU A 27 -27.88 12.24 26.82
CA LEU A 27 -28.69 11.11 26.39
C LEU A 27 -28.43 9.87 27.28
N GLN A 28 -28.85 9.97 28.56
CA GLN A 28 -29.05 8.82 29.43
C GLN A 28 -30.56 8.50 29.45
N GLY A 29 -30.94 7.45 28.73
CA GLY A 29 -32.27 6.86 28.92
C GLY A 29 -32.41 6.24 30.34
N PRO A 30 -33.65 6.09 30.90
CA PRO A 30 -33.86 5.63 32.23
C PRO A 30 -33.37 4.17 32.42
N VAL A 31 -32.38 3.99 33.27
CA VAL A 31 -31.90 2.69 33.69
C VAL A 31 -32.80 2.23 34.81
N GLY A 32 -33.44 1.06 34.68
CA GLY A 32 -34.22 0.42 35.75
C GLY A 32 -33.39 0.20 37.01
N PRO A 33 -34.05 0.13 38.19
CA PRO A 33 -33.33 0.01 39.45
C PRO A 33 -32.67 -1.37 39.56
N GLY A 34 -31.34 -1.38 39.61
CA GLY A 34 -30.59 -2.60 39.95
C GLY A 34 -29.24 -2.82 39.27
N PHE A 35 -28.88 -2.07 38.20
CA PHE A 35 -27.57 -2.19 37.60
C PHE A 35 -26.84 -0.84 37.59
N SER A 36 -25.98 -0.59 38.54
CA SER A 36 -24.99 0.48 38.44
C SER A 36 -23.97 0.09 37.39
N ARG A 37 -24.11 0.63 36.18
CA ARG A 37 -23.01 0.56 35.21
C ARG A 37 -21.79 1.23 35.84
N PRO A 38 -20.58 0.62 35.72
CA PRO A 38 -19.36 1.30 36.15
C PRO A 38 -19.27 2.65 35.38
N LYS A 39 -19.09 3.73 36.14
CA LYS A 39 -19.03 5.11 35.60
C LYS A 39 -17.87 5.41 34.66
N HIS A 40 -17.21 4.40 34.14
CA HIS A 40 -16.01 4.57 33.31
C HIS A 40 -16.19 3.86 31.96
N LYS A 41 -16.51 4.63 30.91
CA LYS A 41 -16.19 4.21 29.54
C LYS A 41 -14.67 4.24 29.40
N ARG A 42 -14.01 3.13 29.74
CA ARG A 42 -12.56 2.98 29.61
C ARG A 42 -12.28 2.17 28.36
N THR A 43 -11.86 2.83 27.29
CA THR A 43 -11.30 2.17 26.14
C THR A 43 -9.84 1.86 26.43
N PHE A 44 -9.42 0.64 26.17
CA PHE A 44 -8.10 0.10 26.50
C PHE A 44 -6.93 0.85 25.82
N THR A 45 -7.18 1.53 24.74
CA THR A 45 -6.20 2.25 23.94
C THR A 45 -6.01 3.69 24.42
N GLY A 46 -5.65 3.90 25.68
CA GLY A 46 -5.50 5.26 26.08
C GLY A 46 -5.34 5.58 27.55
N PHE A 47 -4.75 4.70 28.34
CA PHE A 47 -4.31 5.06 29.68
C PHE A 47 -2.88 5.58 29.63
N GLY A 48 -2.59 6.70 30.30
CA GLY A 48 -1.24 7.03 30.69
C GLY A 48 -0.72 6.03 31.74
N ALA A 49 0.60 5.86 31.86
CA ALA A 49 1.21 4.91 32.79
C ALA A 49 0.70 5.08 34.23
N GLY A 50 0.49 6.33 34.67
CA GLY A 50 -0.07 6.65 35.97
C GLY A 50 -1.54 6.25 36.14
N GLU A 51 -2.35 6.28 35.08
CA GLU A 51 -3.75 5.88 35.10
C GLU A 51 -3.91 4.37 35.19
N ILE A 52 -3.07 3.60 34.52
CA ILE A 52 -3.08 2.13 34.62
C ILE A 52 -2.75 1.68 36.04
N LYS A 53 -1.72 2.23 36.66
CA LYS A 53 -1.35 1.93 38.04
C LYS A 53 -2.49 2.26 39.00
N ASN A 54 -3.16 3.39 38.85
CA ASN A 54 -4.32 3.77 39.68
C ASN A 54 -5.53 2.85 39.46
N VAL A 55 -5.76 2.41 38.19
CA VAL A 55 -6.84 1.47 37.88
C VAL A 55 -6.54 0.11 38.49
N GLU A 56 -5.33 -0.39 38.35
CA GLU A 56 -4.93 -1.68 38.93
C GLU A 56 -5.03 -1.64 40.45
N ALA A 57 -4.57 -0.58 41.08
CA ALA A 57 -4.72 -0.39 42.53
C ALA A 57 -6.18 -0.27 42.99
N SER A 58 -7.09 0.17 42.11
CA SER A 58 -8.52 0.29 42.43
C SER A 58 -9.29 -1.02 42.29
N ILE A 59 -8.70 -2.07 41.70
CA ILE A 59 -9.31 -3.40 41.56
C ILE A 59 -8.94 -4.21 42.80
N PRO A 60 -9.91 -4.76 43.55
CA PRO A 60 -9.64 -5.61 44.70
C PRO A 60 -8.73 -6.80 44.35
N GLU A 61 -7.83 -7.14 45.27
CA GLU A 61 -6.84 -8.21 45.07
C GLU A 61 -7.46 -9.55 44.63
N PRO A 62 -8.57 -10.05 45.22
CA PRO A 62 -9.16 -11.30 44.75
C PRO A 62 -9.63 -11.25 43.28
N GLN A 63 -10.05 -10.08 42.82
CA GLN A 63 -10.44 -9.89 41.42
C GLN A 63 -9.21 -9.88 40.50
N ARG A 64 -8.15 -9.20 40.89
CA ARG A 64 -6.87 -9.22 40.12
C ARG A 64 -6.33 -10.63 39.99
N GLU A 65 -6.30 -11.39 41.09
CA GLU A 65 -5.86 -12.79 41.10
C GLU A 65 -6.72 -13.68 40.19
N ALA A 66 -8.04 -13.49 40.19
CA ALA A 66 -8.93 -14.20 39.28
C ALA A 66 -8.65 -13.87 37.81
N TRP A 67 -8.44 -12.59 37.49
CA TRP A 67 -8.07 -12.19 36.14
C TRP A 67 -6.72 -12.77 35.69
N LYS A 68 -5.70 -12.73 36.57
CA LYS A 68 -4.39 -13.33 36.28
C LYS A 68 -4.48 -14.83 36.09
N LYS A 69 -5.22 -15.52 36.96
CA LYS A 69 -5.42 -16.98 36.93
C LYS A 69 -6.05 -17.46 35.61
N PHE A 70 -6.99 -16.69 35.07
CA PHE A 70 -7.75 -17.05 33.89
C PHE A 70 -7.32 -16.26 32.64
N ALA A 71 -6.20 -15.54 32.72
CA ALA A 71 -5.65 -14.85 31.56
C ALA A 71 -5.34 -15.86 30.44
N PRO A 72 -5.72 -15.56 29.19
CA PRO A 72 -5.46 -16.48 28.08
C PRO A 72 -3.95 -16.62 27.86
N HIS A 73 -3.53 -17.85 27.67
CA HIS A 73 -2.18 -18.18 27.24
C HIS A 73 -2.27 -18.71 25.80
N GLY A 74 -1.63 -18.03 24.86
CA GLY A 74 -1.59 -18.50 23.47
C GLY A 74 -0.96 -19.89 23.39
N PHE A 75 -1.43 -20.73 22.49
CA PHE A 75 -0.85 -22.06 22.24
C PHE A 75 0.63 -21.97 21.86
N LYS A 76 1.41 -23.00 22.23
CA LYS A 76 2.85 -23.08 21.97
C LYS A 76 3.25 -24.40 21.31
N ASN A 77 2.40 -25.40 21.37
CA ASN A 77 2.63 -26.75 20.86
C ASN A 77 1.44 -27.24 20.01
N LYS A 78 1.64 -28.36 19.36
CA LYS A 78 0.68 -28.95 18.44
C LYS A 78 -0.66 -29.27 19.11
N GLU A 79 -0.63 -29.94 20.24
CA GLU A 79 -1.84 -30.36 20.96
C GLU A 79 -2.71 -29.16 21.40
N ASP A 80 -2.11 -28.11 21.90
CA ASP A 80 -2.85 -26.91 22.27
C ASP A 80 -3.41 -26.19 21.04
N PHE A 81 -2.69 -26.18 19.91
CA PHE A 81 -3.19 -25.65 18.65
C PHE A 81 -4.40 -26.43 18.13
N GLU A 82 -4.32 -27.77 18.12
CA GLU A 82 -5.43 -28.64 17.74
C GLU A 82 -6.68 -28.37 18.60
N LYS A 83 -6.51 -28.27 19.92
CA LYS A 83 -7.61 -27.92 20.84
C LYS A 83 -8.25 -26.58 20.47
N GLU A 84 -7.46 -25.56 20.19
CA GLU A 84 -7.99 -24.25 19.81
C GLU A 84 -8.72 -24.31 18.45
N VAL A 85 -8.18 -25.02 17.45
CA VAL A 85 -8.85 -25.21 16.16
C VAL A 85 -10.20 -25.91 16.35
N VAL A 86 -10.21 -27.06 17.05
CA VAL A 86 -11.46 -27.81 17.32
C VAL A 86 -12.44 -26.94 18.11
N ARG A 87 -11.97 -26.22 19.15
CA ARG A 87 -12.81 -25.29 19.90
C ARG A 87 -13.48 -24.25 18.98
N HIS A 88 -12.72 -23.63 18.06
CA HIS A 88 -13.29 -22.66 17.14
C HIS A 88 -14.26 -23.30 16.14
N VAL A 89 -13.97 -24.52 15.64
CA VAL A 89 -14.88 -25.24 14.77
C VAL A 89 -16.22 -25.47 15.47
N GLU A 90 -16.19 -26.02 16.68
CA GLU A 90 -17.41 -26.45 17.38
C GLU A 90 -18.16 -25.28 18.02
N THR A 91 -17.47 -24.34 18.67
CA THR A 91 -18.09 -23.28 19.47
C THR A 91 -18.23 -21.94 18.77
N THR A 92 -17.30 -21.58 17.88
CA THR A 92 -17.34 -20.29 17.17
C THR A 92 -18.07 -20.40 15.83
N LEU A 93 -17.79 -21.47 15.07
CA LEU A 93 -18.36 -21.68 13.73
C LEU A 93 -19.62 -22.55 13.74
N ALA A 94 -19.98 -23.13 14.91
CA ALA A 94 -21.11 -24.05 15.07
C ALA A 94 -21.09 -25.20 14.07
N ARG A 95 -19.91 -25.79 13.86
CA ARG A 95 -19.67 -26.94 12.99
C ARG A 95 -19.17 -28.14 13.81
N SER A 96 -18.98 -29.26 13.20
CA SER A 96 -18.45 -30.48 13.81
C SER A 96 -17.48 -31.18 12.86
N MET A 97 -16.82 -32.24 13.33
CA MET A 97 -15.95 -33.06 12.48
C MET A 97 -16.65 -33.61 11.21
N PHE A 98 -17.99 -33.71 11.21
CA PHE A 98 -18.75 -34.25 10.09
C PHE A 98 -19.03 -33.24 8.96
N ASN A 99 -18.88 -31.93 9.24
CA ASN A 99 -19.18 -30.86 8.29
C ASN A 99 -18.14 -29.73 8.31
N CYS A 100 -16.94 -30.01 8.81
CA CYS A 100 -15.80 -29.10 8.74
C CYS A 100 -15.13 -29.27 7.38
N ASP A 101 -15.31 -28.30 6.51
CA ASP A 101 -14.63 -28.19 5.22
C ASP A 101 -13.33 -27.35 5.36
N GLU A 102 -12.58 -27.20 4.28
CA GLU A 102 -11.34 -26.43 4.24
C GLU A 102 -11.55 -24.96 4.62
N THR A 103 -12.68 -24.37 4.24
CA THR A 103 -13.02 -22.99 4.60
C THR A 103 -13.27 -22.84 6.10
N ALA A 104 -13.97 -23.77 6.72
CA ALA A 104 -14.17 -23.79 8.15
C ALA A 104 -12.86 -24.04 8.93
N ALA A 105 -12.03 -24.94 8.43
CA ALA A 105 -10.70 -25.21 8.99
C ALA A 105 -9.79 -23.97 8.89
N TYR A 106 -9.81 -23.25 7.76
CA TYR A 106 -9.13 -21.98 7.60
C TYR A 106 -9.61 -20.94 8.63
N ALA A 107 -10.93 -20.76 8.75
CA ALA A 107 -11.50 -19.82 9.70
C ALA A 107 -11.11 -20.15 11.14
N ALA A 108 -11.17 -21.42 11.53
CA ALA A 108 -10.82 -21.89 12.87
C ALA A 108 -9.32 -21.70 13.16
N ALA A 109 -8.44 -22.08 12.24
CA ALA A 109 -6.99 -21.90 12.38
C ALA A 109 -6.64 -20.40 12.49
N SER A 110 -7.24 -19.57 11.63
CA SER A 110 -7.04 -18.12 11.65
C SER A 110 -7.50 -17.49 12.96
N LEU A 111 -8.65 -17.91 13.50
CA LEU A 111 -9.14 -17.45 14.80
C LEU A 111 -8.21 -17.87 15.94
N ALA A 112 -7.66 -19.09 15.92
CA ALA A 112 -6.71 -19.55 16.92
C ALA A 112 -5.43 -18.68 16.91
N PHE A 113 -4.87 -18.39 15.72
CA PHE A 113 -3.72 -17.49 15.60
C PHE A 113 -4.08 -16.05 15.98
N ARG A 114 -5.24 -15.54 15.58
CA ARG A 114 -5.70 -14.20 15.95
C ARG A 114 -5.79 -14.04 17.48
N ASP A 115 -6.37 -15.00 18.19
CA ASP A 115 -6.50 -14.96 19.65
C ASP A 115 -5.12 -14.87 20.32
N ARG A 116 -4.14 -15.61 19.80
CA ARG A 116 -2.75 -15.52 20.25
C ARG A 116 -2.16 -14.13 19.98
N LEU A 117 -2.35 -13.61 18.76
CA LEU A 117 -1.84 -12.28 18.39
C LEU A 117 -2.46 -11.16 19.22
N ILE A 118 -3.75 -11.24 19.55
CA ILE A 118 -4.43 -10.25 20.40
C ILE A 118 -3.83 -10.26 21.80
N THR A 119 -3.45 -11.42 22.33
CA THR A 119 -2.78 -11.50 23.63
C THR A 119 -1.45 -10.73 23.62
N GLU A 120 -0.62 -10.93 22.58
CA GLU A 120 0.65 -10.20 22.44
C GLU A 120 0.42 -8.72 22.09
N TRP A 121 -0.63 -8.39 21.32
CA TRP A 121 -1.02 -7.02 21.04
C TRP A 121 -1.36 -6.24 22.33
N ASN A 122 -2.15 -6.83 23.22
CA ASN A 122 -2.46 -6.25 24.52
C ASN A 122 -1.21 -5.96 25.34
N ARG A 123 -0.29 -6.93 25.42
CA ARG A 123 1.00 -6.78 26.11
C ARG A 123 1.87 -5.70 25.48
N THR A 124 1.89 -5.61 24.15
CA THR A 124 2.62 -4.57 23.42
C THR A 124 2.07 -3.19 23.75
N GLN A 125 0.75 -3.00 23.71
CA GLN A 125 0.13 -1.71 24.06
C GLN A 125 0.40 -1.30 25.51
N GLN A 126 0.34 -2.25 26.45
CA GLN A 126 0.69 -2.01 27.86
C GLN A 126 2.16 -1.57 27.98
N ARG A 127 3.09 -2.33 27.40
CA ARG A 127 4.52 -2.01 27.41
C ARG A 127 4.81 -0.62 26.87
N GLN A 128 4.25 -0.27 25.72
CA GLN A 128 4.40 1.06 25.10
C GLN A 128 3.83 2.18 25.98
N THR A 129 2.72 1.91 26.68
CA THR A 129 2.11 2.88 27.59
C THR A 129 2.91 3.05 28.87
N PHE A 130 3.41 1.94 29.45
CA PHE A 130 4.25 2.02 30.67
C PHE A 130 5.60 2.68 30.43
N ALA A 131 6.18 2.44 29.26
CA ALA A 131 7.43 3.09 28.85
C ALA A 131 7.24 4.56 28.45
N ASP A 132 5.98 5.01 28.33
CA ASP A 132 5.65 6.35 27.86
C ASP A 132 6.38 6.70 26.55
N SER A 133 6.47 5.73 25.64
CA SER A 133 7.28 5.79 24.44
C SER A 133 6.67 6.70 23.38
N LYS A 134 7.53 7.42 22.65
CA LYS A 134 7.16 8.09 21.41
C LYS A 134 6.56 7.06 20.44
N ARG A 135 5.56 7.44 19.66
CA ARG A 135 4.91 6.56 18.67
C ARG A 135 5.00 7.14 17.27
N ILE A 136 5.26 6.27 16.33
CA ILE A 136 5.12 6.58 14.91
C ILE A 136 3.73 6.19 14.43
N TYR A 137 3.09 7.09 13.69
CA TYR A 137 1.82 6.90 13.02
C TYR A 137 2.03 7.00 11.51
N TYR A 138 1.94 5.86 10.84
CA TYR A 138 2.15 5.77 9.40
C TYR A 138 0.81 5.92 8.67
N LEU A 139 0.60 7.06 8.02
CA LEU A 139 -0.61 7.38 7.30
C LEU A 139 -0.46 7.01 5.82
N SER A 140 -1.19 6.00 5.38
CA SER A 140 -1.21 5.58 3.98
C SER A 140 -2.63 5.33 3.50
N LEU A 141 -2.93 5.81 2.29
CA LEU A 141 -4.20 5.52 1.62
C LEU A 141 -4.29 4.04 1.20
N GLU A 142 -3.15 3.38 1.08
CA GLU A 142 -3.01 2.00 0.66
C GLU A 142 -2.23 1.16 1.68
N PHE A 143 -2.74 -0.06 1.95
CA PHE A 143 -2.02 -1.11 2.64
C PHE A 143 -2.26 -2.45 1.92
N LEU A 144 -1.35 -2.82 1.01
CA LEU A 144 -1.46 -4.06 0.24
C LEU A 144 -0.91 -5.24 1.05
N MET A 145 -1.69 -5.67 2.05
CA MET A 145 -1.25 -6.64 3.05
C MET A 145 -1.11 -8.07 2.51
N GLY A 146 -1.98 -8.47 1.59
CA GLY A 146 -2.06 -9.86 1.15
C GLY A 146 -2.67 -10.78 2.22
N ARG A 147 -2.38 -12.07 2.15
CA ARG A 147 -2.85 -13.08 3.11
C ARG A 147 -2.14 -12.93 4.45
N ALA A 148 -2.88 -13.10 5.55
CA ALA A 148 -2.39 -12.91 6.91
C ALA A 148 -2.01 -14.21 7.63
N LEU A 149 -2.70 -15.33 7.36
CA LEU A 149 -2.50 -16.59 8.11
C LEU A 149 -1.05 -17.10 8.01
N ASP A 150 -0.54 -17.24 6.79
CA ASP A 150 0.82 -17.77 6.60
C ASP A 150 1.88 -16.80 7.18
N ASN A 151 1.68 -15.50 7.03
CA ASN A 151 2.53 -14.48 7.65
C ASN A 151 2.49 -14.53 9.19
N ALA A 152 1.31 -14.73 9.78
CA ALA A 152 1.18 -14.88 11.23
C ALA A 152 1.89 -16.13 11.73
N MET A 153 1.66 -17.28 11.08
CA MET A 153 2.34 -18.54 11.41
C MET A 153 3.86 -18.42 11.38
N LEU A 154 4.37 -17.73 10.36
CA LEU A 154 5.78 -17.49 10.17
C LEU A 154 6.34 -16.58 11.27
N ASN A 155 5.73 -15.41 11.46
CA ASN A 155 6.27 -14.38 12.35
C ASN A 155 6.30 -14.84 13.83
N VAL A 156 5.32 -15.66 14.25
CA VAL A 156 5.32 -16.22 15.60
C VAL A 156 6.10 -17.55 15.72
N GLY A 157 6.71 -18.03 14.65
CA GLY A 157 7.55 -19.24 14.65
C GLY A 157 6.77 -20.56 14.82
N LEU A 158 5.47 -20.61 14.48
CA LEU A 158 4.61 -21.77 14.73
C LEU A 158 4.08 -22.45 13.46
N LYS A 159 4.68 -22.18 12.30
CA LYS A 159 4.21 -22.75 11.03
C LYS A 159 4.27 -24.30 11.02
N ASN A 160 5.33 -24.90 11.56
CA ASN A 160 5.46 -26.35 11.65
C ASN A 160 4.43 -26.95 12.60
N VAL A 161 4.20 -26.30 13.75
CA VAL A 161 3.15 -26.70 14.72
C VAL A 161 1.77 -26.72 14.04
N ALA A 162 1.47 -25.67 13.28
CA ALA A 162 0.20 -25.58 12.54
C ALA A 162 0.12 -26.66 11.43
N LYS A 163 1.20 -26.89 10.70
CA LYS A 163 1.25 -27.91 9.64
C LYS A 163 0.96 -29.30 10.18
N GLU A 164 1.63 -29.69 11.26
CA GLU A 164 1.44 -30.99 11.91
C GLU A 164 0.01 -31.12 12.49
N GLY A 165 -0.46 -30.10 13.22
CA GLY A 165 -1.79 -30.14 13.84
C GLY A 165 -2.94 -30.16 12.80
N LEU A 166 -2.84 -29.37 11.74
CA LEU A 166 -3.80 -29.45 10.62
C LEU A 166 -3.78 -30.82 9.93
N SER A 167 -2.58 -31.41 9.77
CA SER A 167 -2.44 -32.75 9.18
C SER A 167 -3.11 -33.82 10.05
N ASP A 168 -2.98 -33.77 11.37
CA ASP A 168 -3.62 -34.71 12.30
C ASP A 168 -5.16 -34.55 12.28
N LEU A 169 -5.64 -33.31 12.01
CA LEU A 169 -7.07 -33.01 11.81
C LEU A 169 -7.58 -33.34 10.38
N GLY A 170 -6.69 -33.83 9.48
CA GLY A 170 -7.05 -34.28 8.13
C GLY A 170 -6.96 -33.22 7.04
N PHE A 171 -6.28 -32.07 7.31
CA PHE A 171 -6.14 -30.96 6.36
C PHE A 171 -4.69 -30.73 5.94
N ARG A 172 -4.49 -30.35 4.68
CA ARG A 172 -3.18 -29.90 4.18
C ARG A 172 -3.06 -28.40 4.39
N ILE A 173 -1.97 -27.95 4.97
CA ILE A 173 -1.76 -26.53 5.27
C ILE A 173 -1.81 -25.64 4.02
N GLU A 174 -1.34 -26.17 2.88
CA GLU A 174 -1.35 -25.43 1.61
C GLU A 174 -2.79 -25.15 1.13
N ASP A 175 -3.69 -26.13 1.30
CA ASP A 175 -5.10 -25.99 0.92
C ASP A 175 -5.81 -25.00 1.85
N ILE A 176 -5.47 -25.02 3.14
CA ILE A 176 -6.00 -24.09 4.13
C ILE A 176 -5.53 -22.64 3.84
N ILE A 177 -4.24 -22.42 3.58
CA ILE A 177 -3.71 -21.09 3.23
C ILE A 177 -4.37 -20.55 1.95
N ASN A 178 -4.70 -21.43 0.98
CA ASN A 178 -5.34 -21.03 -0.26
C ASN A 178 -6.82 -20.62 -0.12
N GLN A 179 -7.47 -20.89 1.02
CA GLN A 179 -8.83 -20.39 1.29
C GLN A 179 -8.84 -18.88 1.60
N GLU A 180 -7.72 -18.29 2.01
CA GLU A 180 -7.65 -16.89 2.36
C GLU A 180 -7.62 -15.98 1.13
N HIS A 181 -8.49 -14.96 1.13
CA HIS A 181 -8.44 -13.88 0.17
C HIS A 181 -7.37 -12.85 0.54
N ASP A 182 -6.70 -12.27 -0.46
CA ASP A 182 -5.80 -11.15 -0.22
C ASP A 182 -6.55 -9.95 0.35
N ALA A 183 -6.03 -9.34 1.41
CA ALA A 183 -6.47 -8.01 1.83
C ALA A 183 -5.90 -6.99 0.82
N ALA A 184 -6.65 -6.76 -0.27
CA ALA A 184 -6.26 -5.96 -1.42
C ALA A 184 -6.57 -4.47 -1.21
N LEU A 185 -6.11 -3.91 -0.09
CA LEU A 185 -6.30 -2.51 0.28
C LEU A 185 -5.22 -1.59 -0.32
N GLY A 186 -4.70 -1.96 -1.47
CA GLY A 186 -3.68 -1.22 -2.21
C GLY A 186 -3.62 -1.63 -3.67
N ASN A 187 -2.92 -0.83 -4.47
CA ASN A 187 -2.88 -1.00 -5.92
C ASN A 187 -1.51 -1.50 -6.41
N GLY A 188 -0.42 -1.15 -5.73
CA GLY A 188 0.92 -1.46 -6.23
C GLY A 188 2.04 -1.20 -5.23
N GLY A 189 3.13 -0.60 -5.71
CA GLY A 189 4.36 -0.37 -4.95
C GLY A 189 4.17 0.39 -3.65
N LEU A 190 3.41 1.49 -3.68
CA LEU A 190 3.14 2.34 -2.51
C LEU A 190 2.43 1.56 -1.39
N GLY A 191 1.35 0.84 -1.73
CA GLY A 191 0.59 0.06 -0.77
C GLY A 191 1.37 -1.15 -0.24
N ARG A 192 2.18 -1.80 -1.09
CA ARG A 192 3.01 -2.92 -0.64
C ARG A 192 4.19 -2.45 0.22
N LEU A 193 4.76 -1.27 -0.07
CA LEU A 193 5.79 -0.66 0.79
C LEU A 193 5.24 -0.40 2.19
N ALA A 194 4.05 0.19 2.30
CA ALA A 194 3.38 0.40 3.58
C ALA A 194 3.21 -0.90 4.37
N ALA A 195 2.82 -1.99 3.70
CA ALA A 195 2.70 -3.31 4.31
C ALA A 195 4.06 -3.89 4.75
N CYS A 196 5.12 -3.72 3.96
CA CYS A 196 6.49 -4.11 4.36
C CYS A 196 6.98 -3.29 5.56
N PHE A 197 6.67 -2.00 5.61
CA PHE A 197 7.06 -1.13 6.71
C PHE A 197 6.36 -1.51 8.02
N LEU A 198 5.08 -1.89 7.98
CA LEU A 198 4.39 -2.40 9.18
C LEU A 198 5.05 -3.67 9.72
N ASP A 199 5.40 -4.62 8.85
CA ASP A 199 6.12 -5.84 9.22
C ASP A 199 7.48 -5.50 9.85
N SER A 200 8.25 -4.60 9.23
CA SER A 200 9.57 -4.20 9.73
C SER A 200 9.50 -3.42 11.05
N MET A 201 8.56 -2.46 11.18
CA MET A 201 8.40 -1.74 12.44
C MET A 201 8.06 -2.67 13.60
N ALA A 202 7.19 -3.66 13.38
CA ALA A 202 6.86 -4.66 14.40
C ALA A 202 8.05 -5.57 14.69
N SER A 203 8.76 -6.06 13.67
CA SER A 203 9.92 -6.96 13.82
C SER A 203 11.10 -6.30 14.51
N LEU A 204 11.28 -4.99 14.31
CA LEU A 204 12.31 -4.17 14.95
C LEU A 204 11.85 -3.57 16.30
N ASN A 205 10.65 -3.90 16.76
CA ASN A 205 10.09 -3.44 18.04
C ASN A 205 9.84 -1.93 18.15
N TYR A 206 9.63 -1.23 17.03
CA TYR A 206 9.21 0.17 17.08
C TYR A 206 7.74 0.32 17.49
N PRO A 207 7.42 1.26 18.39
CA PRO A 207 6.05 1.60 18.75
C PRO A 207 5.34 2.28 17.56
N ALA A 208 4.61 1.49 16.77
CA ALA A 208 4.06 1.94 15.50
C ALA A 208 2.58 1.60 15.31
N TRP A 209 1.87 2.50 14.63
CA TRP A 209 0.49 2.32 14.19
C TRP A 209 0.37 2.65 12.71
N GLY A 210 -0.29 1.79 11.94
CA GLY A 210 -0.78 2.12 10.61
C GLY A 210 -2.20 2.68 10.67
N TYR A 211 -2.50 3.69 9.85
CA TYR A 211 -3.84 4.23 9.67
C TYR A 211 -4.21 4.26 8.19
N GLY A 212 -5.34 3.64 7.83
CA GLY A 212 -5.86 3.58 6.47
C GLY A 212 -7.37 3.55 6.39
N LEU A 213 -7.89 3.26 5.21
CA LEU A 213 -9.31 3.05 4.94
C LEU A 213 -9.61 1.55 4.82
N ARG A 214 -10.75 1.14 5.38
CA ARG A 214 -11.31 -0.20 5.23
C ARG A 214 -12.20 -0.22 3.99
N TYR A 215 -11.58 -0.36 2.81
CA TYR A 215 -12.34 -0.45 1.56
C TYR A 215 -13.20 -1.71 1.53
N ARG A 216 -14.48 -1.55 1.20
CA ARG A 216 -15.40 -2.68 1.13
C ARG A 216 -15.05 -3.66 0.01
N TYR A 217 -14.58 -3.15 -1.12
CA TYR A 217 -14.26 -3.92 -2.32
C TYR A 217 -12.78 -3.84 -2.72
N GLY A 218 -11.91 -3.39 -1.82
CA GLY A 218 -10.50 -3.19 -2.14
C GLY A 218 -10.30 -2.24 -3.31
N ILE A 219 -9.40 -2.62 -4.26
CA ILE A 219 -9.26 -1.87 -5.51
C ILE A 219 -10.31 -2.34 -6.54
N PHE A 220 -10.31 -3.50 -6.99
CA PHE A 220 -11.24 -4.29 -7.80
C PHE A 220 -10.56 -5.61 -8.13
N LYS A 221 -11.33 -6.64 -8.45
CA LYS A 221 -10.83 -7.84 -9.10
C LYS A 221 -10.81 -7.62 -10.61
N GLN A 222 -9.71 -7.99 -11.28
CA GLN A 222 -9.59 -7.89 -12.72
C GLN A 222 -9.99 -9.22 -13.36
N GLU A 223 -10.87 -9.15 -14.35
CA GLU A 223 -11.19 -10.26 -15.26
C GLU A 223 -10.82 -9.87 -16.68
N ILE A 224 -10.46 -10.85 -17.51
CA ILE A 224 -10.18 -10.64 -18.93
C ILE A 224 -11.29 -11.26 -19.74
N VAL A 225 -12.08 -10.43 -20.42
CA VAL A 225 -13.17 -10.85 -21.29
C VAL A 225 -12.89 -10.38 -22.72
N ASP A 226 -12.84 -11.30 -23.65
CA ASP A 226 -12.48 -11.03 -25.06
C ASP A 226 -11.17 -10.22 -25.22
N GLY A 227 -10.20 -10.47 -24.34
CA GLY A 227 -8.91 -9.80 -24.32
C GLY A 227 -8.89 -8.43 -23.62
N TYR A 228 -10.03 -7.94 -23.14
CA TYR A 228 -10.15 -6.66 -22.45
C TYR A 228 -10.23 -6.80 -20.95
N GLN A 229 -9.68 -5.85 -20.20
CA GLN A 229 -9.90 -5.76 -18.77
C GLN A 229 -11.33 -5.36 -18.42
N VAL A 230 -11.94 -6.15 -17.54
CA VAL A 230 -13.22 -5.85 -16.89
C VAL A 230 -12.97 -5.78 -15.38
N GLU A 231 -13.52 -4.77 -14.74
CA GLU A 231 -13.44 -4.55 -13.29
C GLU A 231 -14.68 -5.13 -12.61
N VAL A 232 -14.47 -6.00 -11.63
CA VAL A 232 -15.54 -6.56 -10.79
C VAL A 232 -15.24 -6.37 -9.31
N PRO A 233 -16.26 -6.38 -8.43
CA PRO A 233 -16.02 -6.23 -6.99
C PRO A 233 -15.13 -7.34 -6.44
N ASP A 234 -14.21 -6.98 -5.56
CA ASP A 234 -13.43 -7.93 -4.77
C ASP A 234 -14.06 -8.09 -3.38
N TYR A 235 -14.65 -9.24 -3.11
CA TYR A 235 -15.34 -9.56 -1.84
C TYR A 235 -14.38 -10.08 -0.77
N TRP A 236 -13.25 -9.44 -0.60
CA TRP A 236 -12.18 -9.87 0.33
C TRP A 236 -12.59 -9.91 1.81
N LEU A 237 -13.67 -9.19 2.19
CA LEU A 237 -14.19 -9.17 3.57
C LEU A 237 -15.00 -10.40 3.93
N ASP A 238 -15.41 -11.19 2.94
CA ASP A 238 -16.15 -12.41 3.21
C ASP A 238 -15.22 -13.40 3.94
N PHE A 239 -15.66 -13.84 5.11
CA PHE A 239 -14.84 -14.69 6.00
C PHE A 239 -13.46 -14.10 6.37
N ASN A 240 -13.39 -12.78 6.64
CA ASN A 240 -12.18 -12.17 7.19
C ASN A 240 -12.15 -12.27 8.73
N PRO A 241 -11.43 -13.23 9.32
CA PRO A 241 -11.38 -13.40 10.78
C PRO A 241 -10.39 -12.45 11.46
N TRP A 242 -9.57 -11.70 10.70
CA TRP A 242 -8.41 -10.99 11.24
C TRP A 242 -8.73 -9.65 11.89
N GLU A 243 -9.76 -8.97 11.43
CA GLU A 243 -10.17 -7.68 11.98
C GLU A 243 -11.10 -7.83 13.17
N PHE A 244 -11.06 -6.86 14.08
CA PHE A 244 -12.05 -6.72 15.11
C PHE A 244 -12.57 -5.28 15.17
N PRO A 245 -13.90 -5.11 15.18
CA PRO A 245 -14.52 -3.79 15.17
C PRO A 245 -14.38 -3.11 16.51
N ARG A 246 -14.12 -1.81 16.49
CA ARG A 246 -14.02 -0.96 17.67
C ARG A 246 -15.23 -0.03 17.72
N HIS A 247 -16.39 -0.56 18.05
CA HIS A 247 -17.63 0.23 18.17
C HIS A 247 -17.59 1.27 19.31
N ASP A 248 -16.59 1.20 20.15
CA ASP A 248 -16.27 2.19 21.18
C ASP A 248 -15.43 3.37 20.64
N ILE A 249 -14.95 3.28 19.42
CA ILE A 249 -14.14 4.31 18.74
C ILE A 249 -14.85 4.72 17.45
N VAL A 250 -15.70 5.73 17.59
CA VAL A 250 -16.47 6.31 16.49
C VAL A 250 -16.22 7.80 16.48
N VAL A 251 -15.88 8.33 15.31
CA VAL A 251 -15.54 9.73 15.11
C VAL A 251 -16.51 10.37 14.14
N ASP A 252 -17.05 11.52 14.49
CA ASP A 252 -17.90 12.31 13.61
C ASP A 252 -17.02 13.17 12.69
N ILE A 253 -17.16 12.99 11.38
CA ILE A 253 -16.43 13.72 10.34
C ILE A 253 -17.39 14.63 9.61
N GLN A 254 -17.08 15.93 9.60
CA GLN A 254 -17.90 16.97 8.98
C GLN A 254 -17.41 17.25 7.55
N PHE A 255 -18.37 17.44 6.65
CA PHE A 255 -18.14 17.92 5.29
C PHE A 255 -19.08 19.08 4.99
N TYR A 256 -18.70 19.94 4.03
CA TYR A 256 -19.49 21.09 3.59
C TYR A 256 -19.71 22.14 4.70
N GLY A 257 -20.88 22.77 4.72
CA GLY A 257 -21.19 23.80 5.70
C GLY A 257 -20.53 25.15 5.38
N HIS A 258 -20.39 25.97 6.40
CA HIS A 258 -19.82 27.31 6.28
C HIS A 258 -19.03 27.71 7.53
N VAL A 259 -18.18 28.70 7.38
CA VAL A 259 -17.34 29.22 8.47
C VAL A 259 -17.97 30.49 9.00
N ARG A 260 -18.23 30.53 10.31
CA ARG A 260 -18.74 31.71 11.01
C ARG A 260 -17.65 32.28 11.93
N LYS A 261 -17.44 33.60 11.82
CA LYS A 261 -16.63 34.35 12.79
C LYS A 261 -17.55 34.94 13.85
N TYR A 262 -17.16 34.80 15.12
CA TYR A 262 -17.89 35.35 16.25
C TYR A 262 -16.93 35.83 17.34
N GLN A 263 -17.42 36.63 18.27
CA GLN A 263 -16.68 36.97 19.47
C GLN A 263 -17.18 36.13 20.64
N ASP A 264 -16.28 35.58 21.42
CA ASP A 264 -16.63 34.87 22.65
C ASP A 264 -17.05 35.85 23.77
N ALA A 265 -17.40 35.33 24.94
CA ALA A 265 -17.85 36.11 26.07
C ALA A 265 -16.76 37.09 26.61
N GLN A 266 -15.50 36.89 26.26
CA GLN A 266 -14.35 37.71 26.60
C GLN A 266 -13.98 38.70 25.49
N GLY A 267 -14.75 38.74 24.36
CA GLY A 267 -14.52 39.59 23.20
C GLY A 267 -13.40 39.09 22.25
N VAL A 268 -12.90 37.89 22.46
CA VAL A 268 -11.90 37.28 21.58
C VAL A 268 -12.58 36.79 20.32
N SER A 269 -12.02 37.13 19.16
CA SER A 269 -12.50 36.61 17.87
C SER A 269 -12.24 35.10 17.74
N LYS A 270 -13.30 34.35 17.54
CA LYS A 270 -13.29 32.90 17.35
C LYS A 270 -13.88 32.54 15.98
N VAL A 271 -13.57 31.35 15.54
CA VAL A 271 -14.05 30.78 14.29
C VAL A 271 -14.76 29.47 14.60
N SER A 272 -15.94 29.26 14.02
CA SER A 272 -16.64 27.97 14.06
C SER A 272 -16.96 27.49 12.65
N TRP A 273 -16.86 26.19 12.44
CA TRP A 273 -17.29 25.51 11.22
C TRP A 273 -18.63 24.85 11.49
N GLU A 274 -19.70 25.35 10.83
CA GLU A 274 -21.07 25.02 11.14
C GLU A 274 -21.83 24.44 9.95
N GLY A 275 -22.84 23.61 10.23
CA GLY A 275 -23.69 22.99 9.21
C GLY A 275 -22.99 21.87 8.43
N GLY A 276 -23.51 21.57 7.26
CA GLY A 276 -22.99 20.53 6.39
C GLY A 276 -23.49 19.12 6.73
N GLU A 277 -22.72 18.12 6.36
CA GLU A 277 -23.01 16.70 6.51
C GLU A 277 -22.04 16.07 7.52
N ILE A 278 -22.55 15.21 8.38
CA ILE A 278 -21.72 14.41 9.30
C ILE A 278 -21.72 12.96 8.85
N VAL A 279 -20.54 12.39 8.73
CA VAL A 279 -20.32 10.96 8.47
C VAL A 279 -19.54 10.36 9.64
N LYS A 280 -19.92 9.18 10.09
CA LYS A 280 -19.21 8.47 11.18
C LYS A 280 -18.07 7.64 10.64
N ALA A 281 -16.89 7.78 11.23
CA ALA A 281 -15.76 6.90 11.04
C ALA A 281 -15.72 5.86 12.16
N VAL A 282 -15.86 4.59 11.82
CA VAL A 282 -15.81 3.46 12.76
C VAL A 282 -14.49 2.74 12.59
N ALA A 283 -13.77 2.54 13.69
CA ALA A 283 -12.45 1.90 13.69
C ALA A 283 -12.55 0.37 13.62
N TYR A 284 -11.66 -0.23 12.82
CA TYR A 284 -11.41 -1.67 12.75
C TYR A 284 -9.91 -1.90 12.94
N ASP A 285 -9.55 -2.77 13.87
CA ASP A 285 -8.16 -3.06 14.20
C ASP A 285 -7.73 -4.41 13.63
N VAL A 286 -6.52 -4.45 13.08
CA VAL A 286 -5.87 -5.64 12.54
C VAL A 286 -4.50 -5.78 13.21
N PRO A 287 -4.20 -6.92 13.87
CA PRO A 287 -2.91 -7.13 14.52
C PRO A 287 -1.79 -7.31 13.48
N VAL A 288 -0.64 -6.71 13.74
CA VAL A 288 0.56 -6.79 12.91
C VAL A 288 1.68 -7.41 13.72
N PRO A 289 1.88 -8.73 13.65
CA PRO A 289 2.94 -9.41 14.40
C PRO A 289 4.33 -9.13 13.83
N GLY A 290 5.30 -8.88 14.69
CA GLY A 290 6.72 -8.87 14.32
C GLY A 290 7.30 -10.28 14.22
N PHE A 291 8.34 -10.44 13.44
CA PHE A 291 9.06 -11.71 13.26
C PHE A 291 9.95 -12.00 14.47
N ASP A 292 9.76 -13.17 15.05
CA ASP A 292 10.54 -13.69 16.19
C ASP A 292 10.70 -12.63 17.31
N THR A 293 9.59 -12.01 17.67
CA THR A 293 9.47 -11.02 18.76
C THR A 293 8.08 -11.07 19.39
N ALA A 294 7.96 -10.62 20.62
CA ALA A 294 6.67 -10.48 21.32
C ALA A 294 5.96 -9.15 20.99
N THR A 295 6.41 -8.40 19.99
CA THR A 295 5.76 -7.17 19.56
C THR A 295 4.69 -7.47 18.51
N THR A 296 3.47 -7.02 18.80
CA THR A 296 2.36 -7.01 17.83
C THR A 296 1.78 -5.60 17.78
N ASN A 297 2.06 -4.90 16.69
CA ASN A 297 1.57 -3.55 16.43
C ASN A 297 0.14 -3.57 15.88
N ASN A 298 -0.42 -2.41 15.56
CA ASN A 298 -1.78 -2.26 15.08
C ASN A 298 -1.85 -1.58 13.70
N LEU A 299 -2.73 -2.09 12.85
CA LEU A 299 -3.25 -1.40 11.68
C LEU A 299 -4.71 -1.03 11.96
N ARG A 300 -5.01 0.26 12.06
CA ARG A 300 -6.37 0.77 12.23
C ARG A 300 -6.92 1.25 10.90
N LEU A 301 -8.02 0.65 10.50
CA LEU A 301 -8.74 0.95 9.28
C LEU A 301 -10.08 1.61 9.61
N TRP A 302 -10.42 2.68 8.90
CA TRP A 302 -11.64 3.41 9.10
C TRP A 302 -12.71 3.01 8.08
N SER A 303 -13.92 2.73 8.56
CA SER A 303 -15.10 2.47 7.74
C SER A 303 -16.11 3.60 7.91
N SER A 304 -16.62 4.10 6.82
CA SER A 304 -17.63 5.18 6.81
C SER A 304 -19.05 4.63 7.06
N LYS A 305 -19.80 5.33 7.90
CA LYS A 305 -21.20 5.04 8.23
C LYS A 305 -22.01 6.33 8.29
N ALA A 306 -23.31 6.24 8.05
CA ALA A 306 -24.20 7.39 8.21
C ALA A 306 -24.27 7.83 9.69
N ALA A 307 -24.38 9.13 9.96
CA ALA A 307 -24.42 9.67 11.32
C ALA A 307 -25.76 9.48 11.99
N SER A 308 -26.85 9.70 11.26
CA SER A 308 -28.23 9.55 11.72
C SER A 308 -29.10 9.20 10.52
N GLY A 309 -30.18 8.47 10.75
CA GLY A 309 -31.11 8.15 9.67
C GLY A 309 -30.54 7.14 8.68
N GLU A 310 -29.72 6.18 9.14
CA GLU A 310 -29.22 5.08 8.29
C GLU A 310 -30.35 4.42 7.50
N PHE A 311 -31.54 4.39 8.10
CA PHE A 311 -32.71 3.82 7.50
C PHE A 311 -33.94 4.72 7.79
N ASP A 312 -34.54 5.23 6.75
CA ASP A 312 -35.75 6.06 6.84
C ASP A 312 -37.02 5.19 6.85
N PHE A 313 -37.48 4.87 8.05
CA PHE A 313 -38.71 4.07 8.22
C PHE A 313 -39.97 4.70 7.58
N GLN A 314 -40.07 6.01 7.48
CA GLN A 314 -41.21 6.65 6.89
C GLN A 314 -41.25 6.43 5.39
N LYS A 315 -40.11 6.60 4.71
CA LYS A 315 -39.96 6.31 3.28
C LYS A 315 -40.18 4.82 3.04
N PHE A 316 -39.54 3.95 3.82
CA PHE A 316 -39.71 2.50 3.70
C PHE A 316 -41.17 2.10 3.81
N ASN A 317 -41.88 2.57 4.85
CA ASN A 317 -43.31 2.27 5.05
C ASN A 317 -44.24 2.86 3.99
N SER A 318 -43.80 3.89 3.27
CA SER A 318 -44.51 4.46 2.13
C SER A 318 -44.23 3.74 0.80
N GLY A 319 -43.37 2.72 0.80
CA GLY A 319 -42.96 1.95 -0.39
C GLY A 319 -41.78 2.53 -1.15
N ASP A 320 -41.15 3.59 -0.67
CA ASP A 320 -39.92 4.18 -1.26
C ASP A 320 -38.68 3.52 -0.64
N TYR A 321 -38.44 2.30 -1.04
CA TYR A 321 -37.34 1.47 -0.50
C TYR A 321 -35.95 2.01 -0.86
N GLU A 322 -35.78 2.54 -2.07
CA GLU A 322 -34.50 3.07 -2.54
C GLU A 322 -34.07 4.31 -1.78
N SER A 323 -34.98 5.29 -1.63
CA SER A 323 -34.68 6.50 -0.87
C SER A 323 -34.56 6.27 0.63
N SER A 324 -35.10 5.15 1.15
CA SER A 324 -35.00 4.79 2.57
C SER A 324 -33.58 4.48 3.02
N VAL A 325 -32.70 4.09 2.10
CA VAL A 325 -31.27 3.74 2.36
C VAL A 325 -30.30 4.71 1.69
N ALA A 326 -30.77 5.78 1.06
CA ALA A 326 -29.94 6.69 0.26
C ALA A 326 -28.81 7.36 1.07
N ASP A 327 -29.08 7.78 2.30
CA ASP A 327 -28.10 8.43 3.17
C ASP A 327 -27.03 7.43 3.64
N GLN A 328 -27.44 6.20 3.94
CA GLN A 328 -26.52 5.11 4.25
C GLN A 328 -25.58 4.83 3.07
N GLN A 329 -26.12 4.67 1.87
CA GLN A 329 -25.34 4.39 0.67
C GLN A 329 -24.36 5.53 0.36
N ARG A 330 -24.80 6.78 0.49
CA ARG A 330 -23.94 7.96 0.28
C ARG A 330 -22.77 7.98 1.24
N ALA A 331 -23.01 7.75 2.52
CA ALA A 331 -21.96 7.71 3.53
C ALA A 331 -20.99 6.53 3.31
N GLU A 332 -21.50 5.31 3.05
CA GLU A 332 -20.69 4.12 2.86
C GLU A 332 -19.86 4.14 1.57
N THR A 333 -20.25 4.95 0.57
CA THR A 333 -19.46 5.13 -0.67
C THR A 333 -18.05 5.67 -0.40
N ILE A 334 -17.86 6.45 0.67
CA ILE A 334 -16.53 7.02 1.00
C ILE A 334 -15.48 5.93 1.22
N SER A 335 -15.83 4.82 1.86
CA SER A 335 -14.91 3.69 2.08
C SER A 335 -15.22 2.47 1.20
N ALA A 336 -15.85 2.66 0.05
CA ALA A 336 -16.25 1.54 -0.81
C ALA A 336 -15.09 1.00 -1.65
N VAL A 337 -14.42 1.85 -2.42
CA VAL A 337 -13.42 1.46 -3.43
C VAL A 337 -12.22 2.39 -3.37
N LEU A 338 -11.02 1.82 -3.46
CA LEU A 338 -9.76 2.56 -3.60
C LEU A 338 -9.68 3.20 -5.01
N TYR A 339 -9.29 4.46 -5.07
CA TYR A 339 -9.12 5.24 -6.31
C TYR A 339 -10.35 5.21 -7.23
N PRO A 340 -11.49 5.80 -6.80
CA PRO A 340 -12.60 5.99 -7.70
C PRO A 340 -12.15 6.81 -8.91
N ASN A 341 -12.79 6.56 -10.07
CA ASN A 341 -12.48 7.26 -11.32
C ASN A 341 -12.71 8.77 -11.15
N ASP A 342 -11.68 9.57 -11.34
CA ASP A 342 -11.66 11.03 -11.17
C ASP A 342 -11.69 11.82 -12.49
N ASN A 343 -12.06 11.18 -13.59
CA ASN A 343 -12.32 11.88 -14.86
C ASN A 343 -13.52 12.83 -14.75
N LEU A 344 -14.38 12.61 -13.76
CA LEU A 344 -15.54 13.45 -13.47
C LEU A 344 -15.38 14.19 -12.13
N ASP A 345 -15.96 15.37 -12.00
CA ASP A 345 -15.88 16.18 -10.77
C ASP A 345 -16.41 15.45 -9.53
N ARG A 346 -17.46 14.63 -9.69
CA ARG A 346 -17.96 13.78 -8.59
C ARG A 346 -16.92 12.76 -8.08
N GLY A 347 -16.12 12.23 -8.98
CA GLY A 347 -15.03 11.32 -8.61
C GLY A 347 -13.90 12.05 -7.90
N LYS A 348 -13.56 13.27 -8.35
CA LYS A 348 -12.59 14.13 -7.66
C LYS A 348 -13.06 14.48 -6.25
N GLU A 349 -14.32 14.86 -6.09
CA GLU A 349 -14.92 15.14 -4.78
C GLU A 349 -14.89 13.92 -3.86
N LEU A 350 -15.23 12.73 -4.38
CA LEU A 350 -15.17 11.49 -3.60
C LEU A 350 -13.74 11.16 -3.13
N ARG A 351 -12.74 11.33 -4.00
CA ARG A 351 -11.33 11.13 -3.61
C ARG A 351 -10.88 12.09 -2.53
N LEU A 352 -11.26 13.37 -2.62
CA LEU A 352 -10.94 14.34 -1.57
C LEU A 352 -11.68 14.02 -0.26
N LYS A 353 -12.93 13.55 -0.34
CA LYS A 353 -13.68 13.05 0.82
C LYS A 353 -12.98 11.87 1.49
N GLN A 354 -12.49 10.91 0.72
CA GLN A 354 -11.74 9.76 1.25
C GLN A 354 -10.51 10.20 2.03
N GLN A 355 -9.72 11.12 1.46
CA GLN A 355 -8.49 11.61 2.08
C GLN A 355 -8.80 12.35 3.39
N TYR A 356 -9.73 13.28 3.39
CA TYR A 356 -10.09 14.03 4.60
C TYR A 356 -10.73 13.15 5.67
N PHE A 357 -11.66 12.26 5.30
CA PHE A 357 -12.34 11.34 6.20
C PHE A 357 -11.34 10.51 7.02
N TRP A 358 -10.43 9.85 6.33
CA TRP A 358 -9.42 9.01 6.94
C TRP A 358 -8.44 9.79 7.81
N VAL A 359 -7.96 10.93 7.31
CA VAL A 359 -6.99 11.79 8.02
C VAL A 359 -7.61 12.38 9.28
N ALA A 360 -8.82 12.91 9.21
CA ALA A 360 -9.50 13.52 10.35
C ALA A 360 -9.79 12.49 11.44
N ALA A 361 -10.27 11.29 11.08
CA ALA A 361 -10.50 10.21 12.03
C ALA A 361 -9.20 9.75 12.71
N SER A 362 -8.12 9.65 11.96
CA SER A 362 -6.80 9.24 12.47
C SER A 362 -6.22 10.28 13.42
N LEU A 363 -6.27 11.56 13.08
CA LEU A 363 -5.80 12.63 13.95
C LEU A 363 -6.63 12.76 15.22
N TYR A 364 -7.96 12.62 15.13
CA TYR A 364 -8.79 12.57 16.32
C TYR A 364 -8.30 11.49 17.30
N ASP A 365 -8.00 10.29 16.81
CA ASP A 365 -7.53 9.18 17.62
C ASP A 365 -6.12 9.43 18.21
N ILE A 366 -5.21 10.01 17.43
CA ILE A 366 -3.85 10.37 17.86
C ILE A 366 -3.92 11.44 18.95
N VAL A 367 -4.66 12.52 18.71
CA VAL A 367 -4.83 13.64 19.66
C VAL A 367 -5.51 13.15 20.95
N ARG A 368 -6.58 12.36 20.83
CA ARG A 368 -7.26 11.76 21.97
C ARG A 368 -6.30 10.93 22.84
N ARG A 369 -5.40 10.17 22.20
CA ARG A 369 -4.39 9.37 22.92
C ARG A 369 -3.36 10.25 23.61
N PHE A 370 -2.89 11.30 22.95
CA PHE A 370 -1.96 12.27 23.53
C PHE A 370 -2.59 12.98 24.75
N LYS A 371 -3.81 13.50 24.63
CA LYS A 371 -4.52 14.18 25.74
C LYS A 371 -4.65 13.36 27.02
N LYS A 372 -4.66 12.03 26.91
CA LYS A 372 -4.70 11.15 28.08
C LYS A 372 -3.39 11.11 28.86
N SER A 373 -2.28 11.46 28.24
CA SER A 373 -0.99 11.61 28.94
C SER A 373 -0.95 12.86 29.86
N LYS A 374 -1.88 13.82 29.65
CA LYS A 374 -1.94 15.11 30.36
C LYS A 374 -0.68 15.94 30.23
N ARG A 375 0.08 15.75 29.16
CA ARG A 375 1.26 16.54 28.82
C ARG A 375 0.88 17.90 28.26
N ALA A 376 1.84 18.84 28.29
CA ALA A 376 1.71 20.12 27.61
C ALA A 376 1.72 19.91 26.07
N TRP A 377 1.01 20.73 25.33
CA TRP A 377 0.99 20.67 23.87
C TRP A 377 2.36 20.83 23.24
N THR A 378 3.26 21.59 23.87
CA THR A 378 4.66 21.76 23.43
C THR A 378 5.44 20.44 23.38
N GLU A 379 5.00 19.40 24.10
CA GLU A 379 5.61 18.06 24.09
C GLU A 379 5.00 17.15 23.00
N PHE A 380 4.06 17.64 22.18
CA PHE A 380 3.34 16.78 21.23
C PHE A 380 4.28 16.12 20.23
N SER A 381 5.19 16.86 19.60
CA SER A 381 6.16 16.33 18.64
C SER A 381 7.22 15.41 19.27
N ASP A 382 7.43 15.50 20.59
CA ASP A 382 8.31 14.58 21.32
C ASP A 382 7.66 13.20 21.53
N GLN A 383 6.33 13.12 21.49
CA GLN A 383 5.55 11.91 21.71
C GLN A 383 4.92 11.34 20.45
N VAL A 384 4.80 12.16 19.41
CA VAL A 384 4.07 11.83 18.18
C VAL A 384 4.93 12.15 16.98
N ALA A 385 5.19 11.12 16.14
CA ALA A 385 5.70 11.30 14.80
C ALA A 385 4.63 10.81 13.81
N ILE A 386 4.38 11.57 12.74
CA ILE A 386 3.42 11.23 11.70
C ILE A 386 4.12 11.22 10.35
N GLN A 387 4.10 10.06 9.67
CA GLN A 387 4.66 9.96 8.32
C GLN A 387 3.57 10.00 7.28
N LEU A 388 3.72 10.93 6.33
CA LEU A 388 2.84 11.08 5.18
C LEU A 388 3.37 10.23 4.03
N ASN A 389 2.63 9.16 3.69
CA ASN A 389 2.96 8.31 2.56
C ASN A 389 2.35 8.88 1.28
N ASP A 390 3.15 9.61 0.53
CA ASP A 390 2.77 10.49 -0.58
C ASP A 390 1.96 11.72 -0.13
N THR A 391 1.30 12.41 -1.07
CA THR A 391 0.48 13.60 -0.80
C THR A 391 -0.94 13.26 -0.31
N HIS A 392 -1.34 12.01 -0.39
CA HIS A 392 -2.69 11.57 -0.02
C HIS A 392 -3.10 12.00 1.40
N PRO A 393 -2.24 11.92 2.43
CA PRO A 393 -2.57 12.36 3.79
C PRO A 393 -2.20 13.82 4.10
N THR A 394 -1.86 14.65 3.13
CA THR A 394 -1.36 16.03 3.38
C THR A 394 -2.34 16.87 4.17
N LEU A 395 -3.65 16.64 4.06
CA LEU A 395 -4.67 17.32 4.86
C LEU A 395 -4.48 17.12 6.37
N ALA A 396 -3.69 16.14 6.82
CA ALA A 396 -3.35 15.96 8.23
C ALA A 396 -2.66 17.18 8.82
N ILE A 397 -1.83 17.88 8.04
CA ILE A 397 -1.16 19.12 8.45
C ILE A 397 -2.21 20.19 8.79
N VAL A 398 -3.16 20.40 7.90
CA VAL A 398 -4.20 21.42 8.05
C VAL A 398 -5.19 21.04 9.15
N GLU A 399 -5.55 19.76 9.24
CA GLU A 399 -6.46 19.29 10.27
C GLU A 399 -5.86 19.35 11.67
N LEU A 400 -4.57 19.02 11.85
CA LEU A 400 -3.93 19.18 13.14
C LEU A 400 -3.86 20.66 13.54
N GLN A 401 -3.52 21.56 12.60
CA GLN A 401 -3.55 23.00 12.87
C GLN A 401 -4.96 23.44 13.30
N ARG A 402 -6.01 22.99 12.58
CA ARG A 402 -7.40 23.29 12.94
C ARG A 402 -7.78 22.79 14.32
N ILE A 403 -7.41 21.56 14.66
CA ILE A 403 -7.69 21.00 16.00
C ILE A 403 -7.04 21.86 17.08
N LEU A 404 -5.76 22.20 16.91
CA LEU A 404 -5.02 22.96 17.90
C LEU A 404 -5.56 24.38 18.09
N ILE A 405 -5.90 25.10 17.02
CA ILE A 405 -6.40 26.49 17.12
C ILE A 405 -7.90 26.56 17.42
N ASP A 406 -8.74 25.75 16.76
CA ASP A 406 -10.19 25.87 16.86
C ASP A 406 -10.80 25.08 18.04
N GLN A 407 -10.19 23.94 18.41
CA GLN A 407 -10.72 23.06 19.47
C GLN A 407 -9.93 23.17 20.77
N GLU A 408 -8.59 23.26 20.70
CA GLU A 408 -7.74 23.34 21.89
C GLU A 408 -7.37 24.77 22.27
N GLY A 409 -7.63 25.74 21.38
CA GLY A 409 -7.52 27.17 21.68
C GLY A 409 -6.09 27.69 21.72
N LEU A 410 -5.12 27.02 21.09
CA LEU A 410 -3.75 27.51 20.97
C LEU A 410 -3.69 28.71 20.02
N GLU A 411 -2.71 29.57 20.26
CA GLU A 411 -2.39 30.62 19.30
C GLU A 411 -1.78 30.04 18.02
N TRP A 412 -1.93 30.75 16.91
CA TRP A 412 -1.52 30.26 15.58
C TRP A 412 -0.07 29.79 15.53
N ASP A 413 0.84 30.64 16.02
CA ASP A 413 2.28 30.36 15.92
C ASP A 413 2.72 29.18 16.81
N GLU A 414 2.11 29.07 18.00
CA GLU A 414 2.32 27.90 18.87
C GLU A 414 1.85 26.61 18.20
N ALA A 415 0.64 26.60 17.67
CA ALA A 415 0.08 25.46 16.95
C ALA A 415 0.93 25.11 15.72
N TRP A 416 1.35 26.09 14.93
CA TRP A 416 2.16 25.86 13.73
C TRP A 416 3.56 25.30 14.07
N SER A 417 4.16 25.75 15.17
CA SER A 417 5.42 25.19 15.66
C SER A 417 5.31 23.71 15.98
N ILE A 418 4.20 23.28 16.58
CA ILE A 418 3.91 21.86 16.87
C ILE A 418 3.69 21.08 15.55
N VAL A 419 2.82 21.58 14.69
CA VAL A 419 2.48 20.94 13.41
C VAL A 419 3.73 20.71 12.57
N SER A 420 4.51 21.75 12.35
CA SER A 420 5.69 21.68 11.48
C SER A 420 6.82 20.78 11.99
N GLN A 421 6.79 20.36 13.26
CA GLN A 421 7.75 19.42 13.85
C GLN A 421 7.21 17.98 13.94
N THR A 422 5.93 17.76 13.66
CA THR A 422 5.27 16.46 13.82
C THR A 422 5.34 15.60 12.56
N PHE A 423 5.32 16.24 11.37
CA PHE A 423 5.16 15.52 10.10
C PHE A 423 6.48 15.32 9.36
N GLY A 424 6.62 14.11 8.77
CA GLY A 424 7.55 13.82 7.70
C GLY A 424 6.76 13.50 6.41
N TYR A 425 7.29 13.89 5.25
CA TYR A 425 6.66 13.67 3.95
C TYR A 425 7.57 12.82 3.05
N THR A 426 7.05 11.70 2.56
CA THR A 426 7.70 10.88 1.54
C THR A 426 7.06 11.15 0.18
N ASN A 427 7.85 11.59 -0.80
CA ASN A 427 7.42 11.73 -2.18
C ASN A 427 7.69 10.43 -2.95
N HIS A 428 6.74 9.98 -3.80
CA HIS A 428 6.83 8.76 -4.59
C HIS A 428 6.82 8.97 -6.09
N THR A 429 6.91 10.21 -6.58
CA THR A 429 6.88 10.52 -8.02
C THR A 429 7.74 11.70 -8.38
N VAL A 430 8.27 11.69 -9.61
CA VAL A 430 8.90 12.86 -10.23
C VAL A 430 8.07 13.44 -11.37
N LEU A 431 7.03 12.75 -11.80
CA LEU A 431 6.15 13.20 -12.89
C LEU A 431 5.29 14.37 -12.39
N PRO A 432 5.44 15.59 -12.95
CA PRO A 432 4.70 16.76 -12.48
C PRO A 432 3.18 16.60 -12.57
N GLU A 433 2.70 15.88 -13.57
CA GLU A 433 1.28 15.57 -13.79
C GLU A 433 0.68 14.62 -12.74
N ALA A 434 1.53 13.86 -12.06
CA ALA A 434 1.10 12.95 -11.00
C ALA A 434 1.05 13.62 -9.61
N LEU A 435 1.56 14.86 -9.47
CA LEU A 435 1.44 15.64 -8.24
C LEU A 435 0.01 16.12 -8.05
N GLU A 436 -0.61 15.76 -6.92
CA GLU A 436 -2.00 16.08 -6.63
C GLU A 436 -2.25 17.59 -6.55
N LYS A 437 -3.29 18.01 -7.26
CA LYS A 437 -3.83 19.38 -7.19
C LYS A 437 -5.34 19.30 -7.04
N TRP A 438 -5.89 20.09 -6.14
CA TRP A 438 -7.34 20.19 -5.94
C TRP A 438 -7.82 21.61 -6.23
N SER A 439 -8.93 21.74 -6.98
CA SER A 439 -9.44 23.07 -7.27
C SER A 439 -9.94 23.79 -6.02
N VAL A 440 -9.67 25.08 -5.94
CA VAL A 440 -10.15 25.95 -4.84
C VAL A 440 -11.68 25.91 -4.71
N PRO A 441 -12.50 25.95 -5.78
CA PRO A 441 -13.94 25.79 -5.66
C PRO A 441 -14.36 24.47 -5.00
N LEU A 442 -13.70 23.36 -5.31
CA LEU A 442 -13.96 22.07 -4.67
C LEU A 442 -13.65 22.11 -3.17
N PHE A 443 -12.49 22.63 -2.80
CA PHE A 443 -12.11 22.82 -1.40
C PHE A 443 -13.06 23.73 -0.65
N GLN A 444 -13.45 24.86 -1.26
CA GLN A 444 -14.36 25.83 -0.64
C GLN A 444 -15.73 25.23 -0.35
N ASN A 445 -16.21 24.39 -1.25
CA ASN A 445 -17.49 23.71 -1.06
C ASN A 445 -17.39 22.61 0.00
N LEU A 446 -16.36 21.75 -0.08
CA LEU A 446 -16.24 20.55 0.73
C LEU A 446 -15.68 20.82 2.12
N LEU A 447 -14.62 21.65 2.21
CA LEU A 447 -13.79 21.87 3.40
C LEU A 447 -13.48 23.37 3.60
N PRO A 448 -14.51 24.22 3.79
CA PRO A 448 -14.34 25.68 3.78
C PRO A 448 -13.37 26.17 4.86
N ARG A 449 -13.35 25.55 6.04
CA ARG A 449 -12.43 25.94 7.14
C ARG A 449 -10.99 25.58 6.82
N HIS A 450 -10.77 24.40 6.23
CA HIS A 450 -9.43 23.96 5.83
C HIS A 450 -8.85 24.87 4.74
N LEU A 451 -9.66 25.29 3.79
CA LEU A 451 -9.21 26.23 2.76
C LEU A 451 -8.75 27.57 3.37
N GLN A 452 -9.47 28.10 4.36
CA GLN A 452 -9.04 29.32 5.06
C GLN A 452 -7.68 29.13 5.75
N ILE A 453 -7.47 27.99 6.40
CA ILE A 453 -6.19 27.67 7.06
C ILE A 453 -5.08 27.52 6.02
N ILE A 454 -5.35 26.87 4.86
CA ILE A 454 -4.38 26.76 3.77
C ILE A 454 -3.97 28.13 3.24
N TYR A 455 -4.92 29.05 3.05
CA TYR A 455 -4.60 30.42 2.64
C TYR A 455 -3.74 31.15 3.68
N GLU A 456 -4.01 30.97 4.97
CA GLU A 456 -3.21 31.58 6.05
C GLU A 456 -1.79 30.99 6.09
N ILE A 457 -1.66 29.65 5.99
CA ILE A 457 -0.36 28.99 5.88
C ILE A 457 0.42 29.55 4.69
N ASN A 458 -0.22 29.66 3.52
CA ASN A 458 0.41 30.18 2.32
C ASN A 458 0.84 31.62 2.46
N LEU A 459 -0.01 32.48 3.03
CA LEU A 459 0.30 33.89 3.27
C LEU A 459 1.53 34.05 4.14
N LEU A 460 1.55 33.40 5.31
CA LEU A 460 2.65 33.50 6.26
C LEU A 460 3.94 32.90 5.70
N PHE A 461 3.84 31.80 4.99
CA PHE A 461 4.96 31.18 4.29
C PHE A 461 5.54 32.13 3.24
N LEU A 462 4.73 32.69 2.34
CA LEU A 462 5.20 33.61 1.30
C LEU A 462 5.79 34.89 1.88
N GLN A 463 5.23 35.41 2.96
CA GLN A 463 5.84 36.56 3.70
C GLN A 463 7.22 36.20 4.25
N SER A 464 7.42 34.96 4.71
CA SER A 464 8.73 34.51 5.18
C SER A 464 9.74 34.41 4.04
N VAL A 465 9.29 33.92 2.87
CA VAL A 465 10.10 33.85 1.63
C VAL A 465 10.47 35.25 1.16
N GLU A 466 9.52 36.17 1.08
CA GLU A 466 9.75 37.56 0.67
C GLU A 466 10.79 38.27 1.57
N ARG A 467 10.70 38.07 2.90
CA ARG A 467 11.72 38.59 3.83
C ARG A 467 13.11 38.00 3.57
N LYS A 468 13.20 36.72 3.21
CA LYS A 468 14.49 36.05 2.96
C LYS A 468 15.05 36.36 1.57
N PHE A 469 14.18 36.59 0.57
CA PHE A 469 14.51 36.82 -0.83
C PHE A 469 13.78 38.06 -1.39
N PRO A 470 14.07 39.29 -0.89
CA PRO A 470 13.25 40.46 -1.17
C PRO A 470 13.24 40.90 -2.64
N ASN A 471 14.22 40.50 -3.43
CA ASN A 471 14.36 40.85 -4.85
C ASN A 471 13.87 39.76 -5.84
N GLU A 472 13.31 38.67 -5.32
CA GLU A 472 12.92 37.51 -6.14
C GLU A 472 11.39 37.29 -6.14
N ARG A 473 10.64 38.23 -6.71
CA ARG A 473 9.17 38.17 -6.72
C ARG A 473 8.64 36.91 -7.44
N ASP A 474 9.32 36.47 -8.50
CA ASP A 474 8.91 35.28 -9.24
C ASP A 474 9.03 33.99 -8.40
N LEU A 475 9.94 33.97 -7.40
CA LEU A 475 10.05 32.85 -6.48
C LEU A 475 8.76 32.64 -5.69
N LEU A 476 8.06 33.70 -5.29
CA LEU A 476 6.80 33.61 -4.56
C LEU A 476 5.75 32.82 -5.36
N SER A 477 5.64 33.09 -6.65
CA SER A 477 4.71 32.35 -7.53
C SER A 477 5.10 30.88 -7.67
N ARG A 478 6.39 30.58 -7.79
CA ARG A 478 6.88 29.22 -7.99
C ARG A 478 6.72 28.34 -6.75
N VAL A 479 6.82 28.91 -5.54
CA VAL A 479 6.70 28.16 -4.27
C VAL A 479 5.32 28.29 -3.62
N SER A 480 4.41 29.12 -4.14
CA SER A 480 3.06 29.30 -3.59
C SER A 480 2.32 27.97 -3.55
N ILE A 481 1.66 27.66 -2.43
CA ILE A 481 0.77 26.51 -2.28
C ILE A 481 -0.46 26.67 -3.20
N ILE A 482 -0.88 27.91 -3.47
CA ILE A 482 -1.98 28.20 -4.40
C ILE A 482 -1.41 28.50 -5.79
N GLU A 483 -1.83 27.72 -6.75
CA GLU A 483 -1.59 27.98 -8.18
C GLU A 483 -2.70 28.90 -8.72
N GLU A 484 -2.29 30.03 -9.30
CA GLU A 484 -3.20 31.07 -9.80
C GLU A 484 -3.76 30.76 -11.22
N SER A 485 -4.00 29.49 -11.50
CA SER A 485 -4.66 29.02 -12.73
C SER A 485 -6.19 29.27 -12.71
N GLN A 486 -6.88 28.89 -13.77
CA GLN A 486 -8.33 28.95 -13.84
C GLN A 486 -8.90 27.54 -14.05
N PRO A 487 -9.53 26.93 -13.03
CA PRO A 487 -9.67 27.43 -11.65
C PRO A 487 -8.35 27.43 -10.90
N LYS A 488 -8.25 28.24 -9.84
CA LYS A 488 -7.12 28.17 -8.90
C LYS A 488 -7.02 26.78 -8.28
N MET A 489 -5.81 26.31 -8.02
CA MET A 489 -5.55 24.97 -7.50
C MET A 489 -4.73 25.02 -6.23
N VAL A 490 -5.00 24.10 -5.30
CA VAL A 490 -4.15 23.81 -4.14
C VAL A 490 -3.14 22.74 -4.52
N ARG A 491 -1.84 23.06 -4.45
CA ARG A 491 -0.74 22.16 -4.76
C ARG A 491 -0.38 21.36 -3.50
N MET A 492 -0.80 20.10 -3.44
CA MET A 492 -0.70 19.30 -2.22
C MET A 492 0.74 18.98 -1.82
N ALA A 493 1.61 18.68 -2.77
CA ALA A 493 3.03 18.45 -2.47
C ALA A 493 3.70 19.68 -1.84
N PHE A 494 3.34 20.88 -2.27
CA PHE A 494 3.87 22.12 -1.73
C PHE A 494 3.41 22.35 -0.28
N LEU A 495 2.14 22.08 -0.02
CA LEU A 495 1.60 22.10 1.34
C LEU A 495 2.31 21.08 2.24
N ALA A 496 2.55 19.86 1.73
CA ALA A 496 3.25 18.81 2.45
C ALA A 496 4.69 19.22 2.81
N ILE A 497 5.42 19.84 1.88
CA ILE A 497 6.78 20.34 2.11
C ILE A 497 6.79 21.45 3.17
N VAL A 498 5.87 22.40 3.07
CA VAL A 498 5.80 23.55 4.00
C VAL A 498 5.49 23.08 5.42
N GLY A 499 4.60 22.11 5.57
CA GLY A 499 4.13 21.62 6.88
C GLY A 499 4.94 20.45 7.47
N SER A 500 5.98 19.97 6.80
CA SER A 500 6.80 18.85 7.28
C SER A 500 8.20 19.31 7.65
N HIS A 501 8.82 18.69 8.67
CA HIS A 501 10.20 19.00 9.05
C HIS A 501 11.23 18.32 8.14
N LYS A 502 10.88 17.15 7.56
CA LYS A 502 11.71 16.40 6.61
C LYS A 502 10.88 15.95 5.41
N VAL A 503 11.53 15.92 4.26
CA VAL A 503 11.00 15.42 3.00
C VAL A 503 12.00 14.40 2.45
N ASN A 504 11.54 13.21 2.08
CA ASN A 504 12.44 12.23 1.49
C ASN A 504 11.96 11.71 0.14
N GLY A 505 12.93 11.42 -0.73
CA GLY A 505 12.74 10.56 -1.87
C GLY A 505 12.95 9.09 -1.49
N VAL A 506 12.78 8.18 -2.46
CA VAL A 506 12.69 6.72 -2.23
C VAL A 506 13.74 5.91 -3.01
N ALA A 507 14.66 6.56 -3.69
CA ALA A 507 15.87 6.05 -4.30
C ALA A 507 16.83 7.24 -4.49
N GLU A 508 18.11 6.98 -4.67
CA GLU A 508 19.13 8.03 -4.77
C GLU A 508 18.86 8.97 -5.95
N LEU A 509 18.75 8.43 -7.15
CA LEU A 509 18.39 9.21 -8.35
C LEU A 509 17.10 10.01 -8.15
N HIS A 510 16.05 9.38 -7.59
CA HIS A 510 14.79 10.05 -7.33
C HIS A 510 14.96 11.24 -6.38
N SER A 511 15.70 11.05 -5.29
CA SER A 511 15.96 12.09 -4.31
C SER A 511 16.73 13.26 -4.90
N ASP A 512 17.65 13.02 -5.82
CA ASP A 512 18.39 14.06 -6.54
C ASP A 512 17.51 14.76 -7.57
N LEU A 513 16.71 14.01 -8.32
CA LEU A 513 15.78 14.60 -9.28
C LEU A 513 14.76 15.53 -8.60
N ILE A 514 14.15 15.14 -7.50
CA ILE A 514 13.17 16.02 -6.81
C ILE A 514 13.84 17.30 -6.29
N LYS A 515 15.10 17.23 -5.83
CA LYS A 515 15.87 18.40 -5.37
C LYS A 515 16.24 19.36 -6.52
N THR A 516 16.53 18.82 -7.70
CA THR A 516 17.03 19.60 -8.84
C THR A 516 15.91 20.04 -9.80
N THR A 517 14.75 19.38 -9.77
CA THR A 517 13.61 19.66 -10.66
C THR A 517 12.41 20.19 -9.88
N ILE A 518 11.47 19.30 -9.48
CA ILE A 518 10.15 19.68 -8.99
C ILE A 518 10.15 20.45 -7.66
N PHE A 519 11.16 20.27 -6.79
CA PHE A 519 11.27 20.94 -5.51
C PHE A 519 12.50 21.87 -5.41
N ARG A 520 13.16 22.15 -6.51
CA ARG A 520 14.37 22.98 -6.58
C ARG A 520 14.22 24.32 -5.83
N ASP A 521 13.10 25.00 -6.02
CA ASP A 521 12.86 26.29 -5.37
C ASP A 521 12.62 26.14 -3.87
N PHE A 522 12.06 25.02 -3.41
CA PHE A 522 11.94 24.70 -1.97
C PHE A 522 13.29 24.36 -1.34
N VAL A 523 14.18 23.69 -2.06
CA VAL A 523 15.57 23.47 -1.62
C VAL A 523 16.28 24.81 -1.40
N LYS A 524 16.08 25.77 -2.33
CA LYS A 524 16.59 27.13 -2.18
C LYS A 524 16.02 27.83 -0.94
N VAL A 525 14.72 27.68 -0.67
CA VAL A 525 14.04 28.34 0.44
C VAL A 525 14.42 27.74 1.79
N PHE A 526 14.36 26.42 1.93
CA PHE A 526 14.53 25.72 3.20
C PHE A 526 15.95 25.22 3.47
N GLY A 527 16.76 25.10 2.42
CA GLY A 527 18.07 24.45 2.46
C GLY A 527 18.00 22.95 2.11
N PRO A 528 19.15 22.36 1.72
CA PRO A 528 19.22 20.97 1.33
C PRO A 528 18.96 19.98 2.47
N ASP A 529 19.23 20.36 3.71
CA ASP A 529 19.10 19.49 4.88
C ASP A 529 17.66 19.05 5.17
N LYS A 530 16.68 19.76 4.64
CA LYS A 530 15.26 19.37 4.73
C LYS A 530 14.95 18.16 3.84
N PHE A 531 15.72 17.95 2.77
CA PHE A 531 15.49 16.93 1.75
C PHE A 531 16.52 15.81 1.90
N THR A 532 16.05 14.60 2.11
CA THR A 532 16.89 13.41 2.33
C THR A 532 16.51 12.28 1.40
N ASN A 533 17.29 11.22 1.41
CA ASN A 533 16.98 9.96 0.71
C ASN A 533 16.78 8.84 1.74
N VAL A 534 15.76 8.02 1.55
CA VAL A 534 15.66 6.69 2.14
C VAL A 534 15.26 5.73 1.03
N THR A 535 16.23 5.00 0.50
CA THR A 535 15.98 4.03 -0.56
C THR A 535 15.03 2.96 -0.07
N ASN A 536 14.00 2.66 -0.86
CA ASN A 536 13.01 1.64 -0.53
C ASN A 536 13.65 0.27 -0.29
N GLY A 537 12.91 -0.58 0.40
CA GLY A 537 13.26 -1.97 0.65
C GLY A 537 12.04 -2.87 0.73
N ILE A 538 12.28 -4.15 0.91
CA ILE A 538 11.25 -5.18 0.99
C ILE A 538 11.45 -6.04 2.24
N THR A 539 10.36 -6.59 2.80
CA THR A 539 10.48 -7.54 3.91
C THR A 539 10.95 -8.91 3.41
N PRO A 540 12.06 -9.45 3.93
CA PRO A 540 12.55 -10.76 3.55
C PRO A 540 11.67 -11.89 4.08
N ARG A 541 10.88 -11.64 5.13
CA ARG A 541 9.95 -12.63 5.69
C ARG A 541 8.94 -13.08 4.64
N ARG A 542 8.15 -12.17 4.09
CA ARG A 542 7.21 -12.51 3.02
C ARG A 542 7.90 -12.80 1.70
N TRP A 543 8.82 -11.94 1.25
CA TRP A 543 9.31 -11.96 -0.13
C TRP A 543 10.43 -12.95 -0.39
N LEU A 544 11.03 -13.55 0.65
CA LEU A 544 11.95 -14.67 0.50
C LEU A 544 11.41 -15.92 1.20
N HIS A 545 11.25 -15.91 2.53
CA HIS A 545 10.93 -17.14 3.25
C HIS A 545 9.51 -17.65 2.98
N GLN A 546 8.50 -16.78 2.99
CA GLN A 546 7.12 -17.18 2.71
C GLN A 546 6.92 -17.55 1.24
N ALA A 547 7.42 -16.74 0.29
CA ALA A 547 7.25 -16.97 -1.14
C ALA A 547 8.09 -18.15 -1.66
N ASN A 548 9.29 -18.37 -1.12
CA ASN A 548 10.29 -19.32 -1.59
C ASN A 548 10.96 -20.08 -0.43
N PRO A 549 10.21 -20.86 0.35
CA PRO A 549 10.72 -21.48 1.58
C PRO A 549 11.91 -22.40 1.32
N ARG A 550 11.92 -23.16 0.22
CA ARG A 550 13.03 -24.06 -0.13
C ARG A 550 14.34 -23.29 -0.39
N LEU A 551 14.26 -22.14 -1.08
CA LEU A 551 15.44 -21.29 -1.27
C LEU A 551 15.90 -20.70 0.07
N SER A 552 14.98 -20.26 0.92
CA SER A 552 15.30 -19.77 2.26
C SER A 552 15.95 -20.82 3.14
N GLU A 553 15.51 -22.07 3.08
CA GLU A 553 16.11 -23.21 3.80
C GLU A 553 17.51 -23.52 3.28
N LEU A 554 17.73 -23.50 1.97
CA LEU A 554 19.04 -23.67 1.36
C LEU A 554 20.01 -22.57 1.81
N ILE A 555 19.56 -21.29 1.79
CA ILE A 555 20.32 -20.15 2.29
C ILE A 555 20.66 -20.33 3.78
N ALA A 556 19.67 -20.66 4.60
CA ALA A 556 19.87 -20.91 6.03
C ALA A 556 20.95 -21.96 6.29
N SER A 557 21.01 -23.03 5.50
CA SER A 557 22.02 -24.07 5.61
C SER A 557 23.47 -23.56 5.42
N LYS A 558 23.62 -22.44 4.71
CA LYS A 558 24.91 -21.81 4.41
C LYS A 558 25.21 -20.56 5.26
N THR A 559 24.21 -20.04 5.96
CA THR A 559 24.30 -18.79 6.76
C THR A 559 24.10 -19.06 8.26
N GLY A 560 24.70 -20.11 8.78
CA GLY A 560 24.68 -20.46 10.20
C GLY A 560 23.59 -21.43 10.65
N GLY A 561 22.88 -22.07 9.74
CA GLY A 561 21.91 -23.13 10.02
C GLY A 561 20.57 -22.66 10.62
N SER A 562 20.29 -21.35 10.59
CA SER A 562 19.08 -20.76 11.14
C SER A 562 18.49 -19.67 10.23
N LEU A 563 17.24 -19.29 10.49
CA LEU A 563 16.57 -18.18 9.78
C LEU A 563 16.99 -16.79 10.29
N GLY A 564 18.10 -16.69 11.05
CA GLY A 564 18.61 -15.41 11.57
C GLY A 564 18.93 -14.38 10.48
N PHE A 565 19.29 -14.82 9.28
CA PHE A 565 19.52 -13.92 8.14
C PHE A 565 18.26 -13.12 7.75
N LEU A 566 17.07 -13.57 8.11
CA LEU A 566 15.81 -12.83 7.89
C LEU A 566 15.67 -11.59 8.80
N LYS A 567 16.50 -11.47 9.84
CA LYS A 567 16.62 -10.27 10.68
C LYS A 567 17.77 -9.35 10.26
N ASP A 568 18.76 -9.90 9.59
CA ASP A 568 19.89 -9.15 9.03
C ASP A 568 20.27 -9.75 7.68
N LEU A 569 19.72 -9.15 6.62
CA LEU A 569 19.96 -9.59 5.24
C LEU A 569 21.42 -9.48 4.80
N ASN A 570 22.28 -8.72 5.49
CA ASN A 570 23.69 -8.67 5.16
C ASN A 570 24.38 -10.03 5.31
N ASN A 571 23.81 -10.94 6.11
CA ASN A 571 24.30 -12.31 6.22
C ASN A 571 24.18 -13.10 4.91
N LEU A 572 23.44 -12.64 3.91
CA LEU A 572 23.43 -13.21 2.56
C LEU A 572 24.80 -13.17 1.88
N ASN A 573 25.70 -12.24 2.26
CA ASN A 573 27.06 -12.16 1.73
C ASN A 573 27.87 -13.45 1.92
N GLU A 574 27.51 -14.27 2.91
CA GLU A 574 28.12 -15.59 3.10
C GLU A 574 27.95 -16.52 1.89
N LEU A 575 26.94 -16.30 1.06
CA LEU A 575 26.67 -17.10 -0.15
C LEU A 575 27.76 -16.92 -1.22
N GLU A 576 28.52 -15.81 -1.21
CA GLU A 576 29.62 -15.61 -2.16
C GLU A 576 30.65 -16.70 -2.12
N LYS A 577 30.81 -17.38 -0.96
CA LYS A 577 31.72 -18.51 -0.79
C LYS A 577 31.30 -19.77 -1.55
N TYR A 578 30.06 -19.83 -2.01
CA TYR A 578 29.45 -21.00 -2.63
C TYR A 578 29.13 -20.82 -4.12
N VAL A 579 29.49 -19.65 -4.72
CA VAL A 579 29.19 -19.35 -6.13
C VAL A 579 29.79 -20.32 -7.11
N ASP A 580 30.92 -20.99 -6.76
CA ASP A 580 31.63 -22.02 -7.57
C ASP A 580 31.33 -23.43 -7.09
N ASP A 581 30.55 -23.61 -6.02
CA ASP A 581 30.20 -24.94 -5.50
C ASP A 581 29.12 -25.59 -6.39
N LYS A 582 29.50 -26.69 -7.02
CA LYS A 582 28.63 -27.39 -7.99
C LYS A 582 27.38 -28.01 -7.37
N GLU A 583 27.45 -28.51 -6.15
CA GLU A 583 26.29 -29.09 -5.47
C GLU A 583 25.34 -27.98 -5.04
N PHE A 584 25.85 -26.86 -4.56
CA PHE A 584 25.03 -25.69 -4.22
C PHE A 584 24.31 -25.12 -5.45
N LYS A 585 25.02 -24.96 -6.57
CA LYS A 585 24.39 -24.53 -7.86
C LYS A 585 23.31 -25.52 -8.31
N LYS A 586 23.56 -26.81 -8.16
CA LYS A 586 22.58 -27.84 -8.56
C LYS A 586 21.32 -27.77 -7.71
N GLU A 587 21.46 -27.71 -6.37
CA GLU A 587 20.31 -27.55 -5.47
C GLU A 587 19.54 -26.25 -5.79
N TRP A 588 20.24 -25.15 -6.05
CA TRP A 588 19.66 -23.88 -6.46
C TRP A 588 18.83 -24.00 -7.75
N ALA A 589 19.40 -24.65 -8.77
CA ALA A 589 18.74 -24.88 -10.05
C ALA A 589 17.49 -25.77 -9.88
N GLU A 590 17.56 -26.82 -9.05
CA GLU A 590 16.42 -27.69 -8.75
C GLU A 590 15.28 -26.93 -8.06
N ILE A 591 15.59 -26.03 -7.14
CA ILE A 591 14.61 -25.17 -6.47
C ILE A 591 13.96 -24.21 -7.48
N LYS A 592 14.76 -23.54 -8.32
CA LYS A 592 14.27 -22.66 -9.38
C LYS A 592 13.33 -23.42 -10.34
N TYR A 593 13.75 -24.58 -10.79
CA TYR A 593 12.94 -25.42 -11.68
C TYR A 593 11.61 -25.84 -11.02
N ALA A 594 11.62 -26.21 -9.75
CA ALA A 594 10.39 -26.55 -9.03
C ALA A 594 9.42 -25.36 -8.94
N ASN A 595 9.92 -24.13 -8.72
CA ASN A 595 9.11 -22.91 -8.75
C ASN A 595 8.54 -22.66 -10.15
N LYS A 596 9.31 -22.88 -11.21
CA LYS A 596 8.84 -22.77 -12.61
C LYS A 596 7.76 -23.79 -12.93
N VAL A 597 7.87 -25.03 -12.46
CA VAL A 597 6.83 -26.05 -12.58
C VAL A 597 5.54 -25.61 -11.85
N ARG A 598 5.66 -25.02 -10.64
CA ARG A 598 4.52 -24.49 -9.89
C ARG A 598 3.81 -23.38 -10.68
N LEU A 599 4.56 -22.44 -11.25
CA LEU A 599 4.01 -21.36 -12.07
C LEU A 599 3.41 -21.90 -13.38
N ALA A 600 4.07 -22.84 -14.07
CA ALA A 600 3.56 -23.46 -15.30
C ALA A 600 2.21 -24.15 -15.07
N LYS A 601 2.05 -24.84 -13.93
CA LYS A 601 0.77 -25.44 -13.53
C LYS A 601 -0.29 -24.37 -13.28
N HIS A 602 0.07 -23.28 -12.62
CA HIS A 602 -0.84 -22.15 -12.39
C HIS A 602 -1.30 -21.52 -13.72
N ILE A 603 -0.37 -21.27 -14.65
CA ILE A 603 -0.66 -20.76 -15.99
C ILE A 603 -1.65 -21.69 -16.70
N GLN A 604 -1.36 -23.00 -16.72
CA GLN A 604 -2.24 -23.98 -17.38
C GLN A 604 -3.64 -23.97 -16.78
N THR A 605 -3.74 -23.89 -15.44
CA THR A 605 -5.03 -23.91 -14.76
C THR A 605 -5.86 -22.66 -15.04
N THR A 606 -5.21 -21.49 -15.11
CA THR A 606 -5.89 -20.19 -15.23
C THR A 606 -6.12 -19.75 -16.67
N THR A 607 -5.20 -20.10 -17.59
CA THR A 607 -5.25 -19.65 -18.99
C THR A 607 -5.49 -20.76 -20.01
N GLY A 608 -5.38 -22.02 -19.60
CA GLY A 608 -5.43 -23.18 -20.49
C GLY A 608 -4.15 -23.37 -21.33
N VAL A 609 -3.16 -22.48 -21.25
CA VAL A 609 -1.92 -22.56 -22.04
C VAL A 609 -0.88 -23.40 -21.30
N THR A 610 -0.34 -24.40 -21.99
CA THR A 610 0.78 -25.20 -21.50
C THR A 610 2.09 -24.51 -21.86
N VAL A 611 2.98 -24.32 -20.87
CA VAL A 611 4.32 -23.73 -21.05
C VAL A 611 5.41 -24.72 -20.61
N ASN A 612 6.57 -24.65 -21.25
CA ASN A 612 7.71 -25.49 -20.91
C ASN A 612 8.48 -24.88 -19.71
N PRO A 613 8.57 -25.53 -18.54
CA PRO A 613 9.32 -25.00 -17.41
C PRO A 613 10.83 -24.86 -17.65
N ALA A 614 11.38 -25.51 -18.66
CA ALA A 614 12.80 -25.37 -19.04
C ALA A 614 13.07 -24.11 -19.90
N ALA A 615 12.03 -23.47 -20.47
CA ALA A 615 12.16 -22.23 -21.21
C ALA A 615 12.57 -21.07 -20.27
N LEU A 616 13.18 -20.03 -20.82
CA LEU A 616 13.44 -18.79 -20.08
C LEU A 616 12.10 -18.12 -19.74
N PHE A 617 11.85 -17.89 -18.44
CA PHE A 617 10.66 -17.17 -17.96
C PHE A 617 11.00 -15.68 -17.83
N ASP A 618 10.49 -14.90 -18.77
CA ASP A 618 10.63 -13.45 -18.89
C ASP A 618 9.36 -12.79 -18.37
N ILE A 619 9.47 -11.99 -17.30
CA ILE A 619 8.32 -11.59 -16.50
C ILE A 619 8.24 -10.07 -16.34
N GLN A 620 7.09 -9.50 -16.69
CA GLN A 620 6.74 -8.11 -16.38
C GLN A 620 5.38 -8.06 -15.67
N VAL A 621 5.39 -8.07 -14.34
CA VAL A 621 4.18 -8.01 -13.52
C VAL A 621 4.19 -6.76 -12.63
N LYS A 622 3.41 -5.79 -13.01
CA LYS A 622 3.24 -4.48 -12.36
C LYS A 622 2.02 -3.76 -12.93
N ARG A 623 1.56 -2.68 -12.29
CA ARG A 623 0.50 -1.82 -12.87
C ARG A 623 0.81 -1.53 -14.33
N ILE A 624 -0.23 -1.59 -15.16
CA ILE A 624 -0.07 -1.21 -16.58
C ILE A 624 -0.11 0.31 -16.67
N HIS A 625 0.97 0.87 -17.24
CA HIS A 625 1.13 2.30 -17.43
C HIS A 625 2.12 2.56 -18.56
N GLU A 626 1.92 3.60 -19.37
CA GLU A 626 2.78 3.91 -20.51
C GLU A 626 4.24 4.14 -20.10
N TYR A 627 4.51 4.82 -18.96
CA TYR A 627 5.89 5.04 -18.51
C TYR A 627 6.64 3.76 -18.10
N LYS A 628 5.90 2.69 -17.70
CA LYS A 628 6.48 1.37 -17.38
C LYS A 628 6.82 0.54 -18.61
N ARG A 629 6.40 1.02 -19.77
CA ARG A 629 6.68 0.53 -21.11
C ARG A 629 6.37 -0.97 -21.36
N GLN A 630 5.27 -1.50 -20.76
CA GLN A 630 4.75 -2.80 -21.20
C GLN A 630 4.49 -2.81 -22.70
N GLN A 631 4.18 -1.65 -23.27
CA GLN A 631 4.04 -1.45 -24.70
C GLN A 631 5.34 -1.79 -25.46
N MET A 632 6.50 -1.33 -24.98
CA MET A 632 7.80 -1.68 -25.58
C MET A 632 8.08 -3.18 -25.49
N ASN A 633 7.79 -3.79 -24.35
CA ASN A 633 7.96 -5.24 -24.16
C ASN A 633 7.09 -6.04 -25.16
N ILE A 634 5.79 -5.73 -25.28
CA ILE A 634 4.96 -6.46 -26.24
C ILE A 634 5.37 -6.23 -27.69
N PHE A 635 5.90 -5.05 -28.04
CA PHE A 635 6.49 -4.80 -29.36
C PHE A 635 7.76 -5.63 -29.58
N GLY A 636 8.63 -5.78 -28.57
CA GLY A 636 9.77 -6.69 -28.60
C GLY A 636 9.36 -8.15 -28.77
N VAL A 637 8.28 -8.57 -28.14
CA VAL A 637 7.69 -9.91 -28.33
C VAL A 637 7.20 -10.10 -29.77
N ILE A 638 6.53 -9.09 -30.36
CA ILE A 638 6.11 -9.13 -31.77
C ILE A 638 7.32 -9.20 -32.69
N HIS A 639 8.35 -8.36 -32.46
CA HIS A 639 9.60 -8.41 -33.21
C HIS A 639 10.24 -9.79 -33.17
N ARG A 640 10.32 -10.40 -31.97
CA ARG A 640 10.83 -11.77 -31.80
C ARG A 640 9.98 -12.79 -32.55
N TYR A 641 8.65 -12.68 -32.51
CA TYR A 641 7.76 -13.52 -33.30
C TYR A 641 8.03 -13.45 -34.80
N LEU A 642 8.13 -12.23 -35.34
CA LEU A 642 8.43 -12.01 -36.77
C LEU A 642 9.80 -12.57 -37.14
N THR A 643 10.80 -12.39 -36.29
CA THR A 643 12.14 -12.94 -36.47
C THR A 643 12.11 -14.47 -36.50
N ILE A 644 11.42 -15.15 -35.58
CA ILE A 644 11.26 -16.60 -35.58
C ILE A 644 10.56 -17.07 -36.86
N LYS A 645 9.57 -16.34 -37.34
CA LYS A 645 8.84 -16.68 -38.57
C LYS A 645 9.73 -16.59 -39.81
N SER A 646 10.69 -15.69 -39.86
CA SER A 646 11.63 -15.53 -40.95
C SER A 646 12.74 -16.59 -40.96
N MET A 647 13.03 -17.22 -39.83
CA MET A 647 14.09 -18.22 -39.70
C MET A 647 13.78 -19.56 -40.31
N THR A 648 14.82 -20.23 -40.81
CA THR A 648 14.73 -21.66 -41.22
C THR A 648 14.54 -22.56 -40.00
N PRO A 649 14.00 -23.79 -40.15
CA PRO A 649 13.89 -24.75 -39.06
C PRO A 649 15.20 -25.10 -38.36
N ALA A 650 16.35 -25.02 -39.07
CA ALA A 650 17.67 -25.25 -38.51
C ALA A 650 18.15 -24.10 -37.59
N GLU A 651 17.81 -22.87 -37.93
CA GLU A 651 18.10 -21.68 -37.10
C GLU A 651 17.22 -21.64 -35.87
N ARG A 652 15.92 -21.94 -36.02
CA ARG A 652 14.98 -22.01 -34.89
C ARG A 652 15.44 -22.96 -33.77
N LYS A 653 16.08 -24.08 -34.11
CA LYS A 653 16.61 -25.06 -33.14
C LYS A 653 17.75 -24.51 -32.26
N LYS A 654 18.35 -23.41 -32.62
CA LYS A 654 19.44 -22.77 -31.85
C LYS A 654 18.94 -21.75 -30.86
N LEU A 655 17.66 -21.39 -30.94
CA LEU A 655 17.06 -20.41 -30.06
C LEU A 655 16.80 -21.00 -28.68
N ALA A 656 16.98 -20.20 -27.65
CA ALA A 656 16.46 -20.49 -26.32
C ALA A 656 14.95 -20.29 -26.30
N PRO A 657 14.14 -21.29 -25.91
CA PRO A 657 12.71 -21.10 -25.73
C PRO A 657 12.43 -20.05 -24.64
N ARG A 658 11.40 -19.22 -24.88
CA ARG A 658 11.01 -18.14 -23.97
C ARG A 658 9.51 -18.14 -23.67
N VAL A 659 9.14 -17.86 -22.44
CA VAL A 659 7.77 -17.58 -22.03
C VAL A 659 7.73 -16.15 -21.52
N SER A 660 7.09 -15.26 -22.28
CA SER A 660 6.87 -13.87 -21.87
C SER A 660 5.58 -13.77 -21.07
N ILE A 661 5.72 -13.39 -19.79
CA ILE A 661 4.62 -13.39 -18.82
C ILE A 661 4.33 -11.96 -18.38
N PHE A 662 3.13 -11.51 -18.66
CA PHE A 662 2.61 -10.21 -18.26
C PHE A 662 1.56 -10.37 -17.17
N GLY A 663 1.38 -9.34 -16.38
CA GLY A 663 0.30 -9.24 -15.41
C GLY A 663 0.25 -7.86 -14.77
N GLY A 664 -0.95 -7.41 -14.45
CA GLY A 664 -1.16 -6.12 -13.81
C GLY A 664 -2.50 -5.49 -14.17
N LYS A 665 -2.97 -4.65 -13.27
CA LYS A 665 -4.23 -3.92 -13.43
C LYS A 665 -3.98 -2.56 -14.06
N ALA A 666 -4.85 -2.16 -15.01
CA ALA A 666 -4.94 -0.79 -15.49
C ALA A 666 -5.93 0.00 -14.61
N ALA A 667 -5.69 1.29 -14.39
CA ALA A 667 -6.70 2.14 -13.75
C ALA A 667 -8.00 2.14 -14.59
N PRO A 668 -9.20 2.13 -13.97
CA PRO A 668 -10.46 1.98 -14.70
C PRO A 668 -10.68 2.99 -15.83
N GLY A 669 -10.26 4.24 -15.63
CA GLY A 669 -10.36 5.30 -16.62
C GLY A 669 -9.18 5.43 -17.58
N TYR A 670 -8.16 4.58 -17.47
CA TYR A 670 -6.93 4.68 -18.27
C TYR A 670 -7.01 3.85 -19.54
N TRP A 671 -7.60 4.41 -20.55
CA TRP A 671 -7.89 3.72 -21.81
C TRP A 671 -6.64 3.17 -22.51
N MET A 672 -5.52 3.94 -22.60
CA MET A 672 -4.27 3.48 -23.22
C MET A 672 -3.72 2.23 -22.53
N ALA A 673 -3.71 2.21 -21.21
CA ALA A 673 -3.28 1.03 -20.45
C ALA A 673 -4.17 -0.19 -20.71
N LYS A 674 -5.49 0.00 -20.82
CA LYS A 674 -6.43 -1.07 -21.20
C LYS A 674 -6.17 -1.58 -22.62
N THR A 675 -5.82 -0.70 -23.54
CA THR A 675 -5.46 -1.05 -24.92
C THR A 675 -4.16 -1.87 -24.97
N ILE A 676 -3.17 -1.56 -24.10
CA ILE A 676 -1.95 -2.37 -23.97
C ILE A 676 -2.32 -3.80 -23.51
N ILE A 677 -3.19 -3.95 -22.51
CA ILE A 677 -3.67 -5.27 -22.07
C ILE A 677 -4.31 -6.04 -23.24
N HIS A 678 -5.15 -5.35 -24.00
CA HIS A 678 -5.82 -5.97 -25.15
C HIS A 678 -4.84 -6.42 -26.23
N LEU A 679 -3.81 -5.62 -26.52
CA LEU A 679 -2.75 -6.00 -27.46
C LEU A 679 -1.98 -7.23 -26.98
N ILE A 680 -1.62 -7.29 -25.68
CA ILE A 680 -0.89 -8.45 -25.13
C ILE A 680 -1.71 -9.73 -25.30
N ASN A 681 -3.00 -9.69 -24.96
CA ASN A 681 -3.89 -10.84 -25.11
C ASN A 681 -4.08 -11.25 -26.58
N SER A 682 -4.22 -10.28 -27.47
CA SER A 682 -4.38 -10.52 -28.93
C SER A 682 -3.14 -11.13 -29.54
N VAL A 683 -1.94 -10.63 -29.17
CA VAL A 683 -0.67 -11.24 -29.58
C VAL A 683 -0.55 -12.66 -29.03
N GLY A 684 -0.91 -12.87 -27.77
CA GLY A 684 -0.91 -14.20 -27.14
C GLY A 684 -1.82 -15.19 -27.87
N ALA A 685 -3.00 -14.76 -28.28
CA ALA A 685 -3.93 -15.59 -29.05
C ALA A 685 -3.35 -16.06 -30.38
N VAL A 686 -2.54 -15.24 -31.06
CA VAL A 686 -1.89 -15.60 -32.32
C VAL A 686 -0.64 -16.46 -32.07
N VAL A 687 0.29 -15.98 -31.26
CA VAL A 687 1.61 -16.61 -31.05
C VAL A 687 1.48 -18.00 -30.43
N ASN A 688 0.63 -18.14 -29.41
CA ASN A 688 0.49 -19.41 -28.69
C ASN A 688 -0.09 -20.54 -29.55
N ASN A 689 -0.81 -20.20 -30.62
CA ASN A 689 -1.43 -21.16 -31.54
C ASN A 689 -0.63 -21.35 -32.85
N ASP A 690 0.44 -20.61 -33.06
CA ASP A 690 1.28 -20.74 -34.27
C ASP A 690 2.19 -21.96 -34.17
N LYS A 691 1.95 -22.94 -35.06
CA LYS A 691 2.69 -24.22 -35.10
C LYS A 691 4.16 -24.06 -35.48
N ASP A 692 4.51 -23.04 -36.26
CA ASP A 692 5.89 -22.78 -36.65
C ASP A 692 6.74 -22.26 -35.50
N VAL A 693 6.08 -21.58 -34.56
CA VAL A 693 6.71 -21.02 -33.35
C VAL A 693 6.70 -22.06 -32.22
N GLY A 694 5.59 -22.75 -32.02
CA GLY A 694 5.47 -23.83 -31.03
C GLY A 694 5.85 -23.39 -29.62
N ASP A 695 6.81 -24.10 -29.02
CA ASP A 695 7.31 -23.81 -27.65
C ASP A 695 8.50 -22.82 -27.65
N LEU A 696 8.92 -22.32 -28.82
CA LEU A 696 10.01 -21.32 -28.87
C LEU A 696 9.60 -19.98 -28.28
N LEU A 697 8.31 -19.65 -28.36
CA LEU A 697 7.75 -18.43 -27.75
C LEU A 697 6.32 -18.68 -27.28
N LYS A 698 6.04 -18.36 -26.05
CA LYS A 698 4.69 -18.29 -25.48
C LYS A 698 4.46 -16.91 -24.85
N VAL A 699 3.25 -16.41 -24.97
CA VAL A 699 2.85 -15.09 -24.42
C VAL A 699 1.67 -15.29 -23.49
N ILE A 700 1.83 -14.90 -22.24
CA ILE A 700 0.85 -15.14 -21.17
C ILE A 700 0.49 -13.81 -20.52
N PHE A 701 -0.80 -13.52 -20.38
CA PHE A 701 -1.28 -12.49 -19.48
C PHE A 701 -1.94 -13.16 -18.27
N LEU A 702 -1.41 -12.93 -17.09
CA LEU A 702 -1.99 -13.41 -15.82
C LEU A 702 -2.92 -12.34 -15.27
N GLU A 703 -4.21 -12.59 -15.35
CA GLU A 703 -5.23 -11.69 -14.82
C GLU A 703 -5.15 -11.55 -13.30
N ASP A 704 -5.70 -10.47 -12.79
CA ASP A 704 -5.84 -10.18 -11.36
C ASP A 704 -4.56 -10.35 -10.55
N TYR A 705 -3.45 -9.78 -11.05
CA TYR A 705 -2.18 -9.77 -10.36
C TYR A 705 -2.34 -9.15 -8.96
N ASN A 706 -1.97 -9.90 -7.93
CA ASN A 706 -2.08 -9.57 -6.51
C ASN A 706 -0.90 -10.14 -5.72
N VAL A 707 -0.89 -10.00 -4.40
CA VAL A 707 0.23 -10.46 -3.54
C VAL A 707 0.38 -11.98 -3.61
N SER A 708 -0.72 -12.73 -3.52
CA SER A 708 -0.70 -14.21 -3.57
C SER A 708 -0.15 -14.72 -4.89
N LYS A 709 -0.53 -14.11 -6.02
CA LYS A 709 0.03 -14.47 -7.33
C LYS A 709 1.50 -14.08 -7.44
N ALA A 710 1.89 -12.93 -6.87
CA ALA A 710 3.29 -12.50 -6.83
C ALA A 710 4.18 -13.51 -6.11
N GLU A 711 3.71 -14.12 -5.02
CA GLU A 711 4.43 -15.16 -4.26
C GLU A 711 4.65 -16.47 -5.05
N ILE A 712 3.90 -16.68 -6.14
CA ILE A 712 4.10 -17.79 -7.07
C ILE A 712 4.99 -17.37 -8.25
N ILE A 713 4.76 -16.17 -8.77
CA ILE A 713 5.39 -15.68 -10.01
C ILE A 713 6.86 -15.31 -9.76
N ILE A 714 7.15 -14.57 -8.70
CA ILE A 714 8.48 -14.01 -8.44
C ILE A 714 9.56 -15.11 -8.26
N PRO A 715 9.33 -16.17 -7.46
CA PRO A 715 10.32 -17.24 -7.32
C PRO A 715 10.63 -18.01 -8.61
N ALA A 716 9.72 -17.98 -9.58
CA ALA A 716 9.83 -18.69 -10.85
C ALA A 716 10.53 -17.88 -11.96
N SER A 717 10.82 -16.60 -11.74
CA SER A 717 11.42 -15.73 -12.74
C SER A 717 12.87 -16.09 -13.01
N ASP A 718 13.24 -16.14 -14.29
CA ASP A 718 14.63 -16.16 -14.74
C ASP A 718 15.10 -14.72 -14.97
N ILE A 719 14.30 -13.91 -15.67
CA ILE A 719 14.56 -12.51 -15.93
C ILE A 719 13.28 -11.69 -15.70
N SER A 720 13.42 -10.48 -15.20
CA SER A 720 12.32 -9.54 -14.95
C SER A 720 12.56 -8.19 -15.62
N GLU A 721 11.48 -7.62 -16.15
CA GLU A 721 11.47 -6.40 -16.96
C GLU A 721 11.24 -5.15 -16.09
N HIS A 722 12.27 -4.31 -15.95
CA HIS A 722 12.24 -3.04 -15.23
C HIS A 722 12.67 -1.91 -16.16
N ILE A 723 11.84 -1.69 -17.19
CA ILE A 723 12.16 -0.99 -18.43
C ILE A 723 11.46 0.37 -18.56
N SER A 724 11.15 1.04 -17.45
CA SER A 724 10.59 2.39 -17.45
C SER A 724 11.48 3.36 -18.25
N THR A 725 10.88 4.42 -18.80
CA THR A 725 11.67 5.53 -19.35
C THR A 725 12.54 6.10 -18.23
N ALA A 726 13.84 6.28 -18.46
CA ALA A 726 14.77 6.71 -17.42
C ALA A 726 14.31 8.03 -16.77
N GLY A 727 14.41 8.10 -15.44
CA GLY A 727 13.95 9.22 -14.63
C GLY A 727 12.45 9.23 -14.31
N THR A 728 11.69 8.16 -14.62
CA THR A 728 10.23 8.14 -14.38
C THR A 728 9.79 7.20 -13.27
N GLU A 729 10.47 6.08 -13.04
CA GLU A 729 10.19 5.19 -11.89
C GLU A 729 10.97 5.68 -10.67
N ALA A 730 10.29 6.19 -9.67
CA ALA A 730 10.94 6.77 -8.48
C ALA A 730 11.87 5.79 -7.76
N SER A 731 11.50 4.53 -7.65
CA SER A 731 12.32 3.47 -7.06
C SER A 731 12.07 2.12 -7.70
N GLY A 732 10.82 1.67 -7.71
CA GLY A 732 10.49 0.27 -7.86
C GLY A 732 10.77 -0.51 -6.58
N THR A 733 10.05 -1.61 -6.38
CA THR A 733 10.31 -2.58 -5.32
C THR A 733 10.20 -4.01 -5.83
N SER A 734 9.58 -4.22 -7.00
CA SER A 734 9.51 -5.53 -7.62
C SER A 734 10.89 -6.00 -8.10
N ASN A 735 11.75 -5.09 -8.59
CA ASN A 735 13.15 -5.37 -8.92
C ASN A 735 13.87 -6.06 -7.76
N MET A 736 13.77 -5.53 -6.55
CA MET A 736 14.37 -6.09 -5.34
C MET A 736 13.86 -7.52 -5.04
N LYS A 737 12.55 -7.75 -5.22
CA LYS A 737 11.91 -9.06 -4.97
C LYS A 737 12.40 -10.12 -5.95
N PHE A 738 12.48 -9.78 -7.23
CA PHE A 738 12.95 -10.69 -8.28
C PHE A 738 14.40 -11.09 -8.04
N VAL A 739 15.30 -10.13 -7.77
CA VAL A 739 16.69 -10.41 -7.50
C VAL A 739 16.86 -11.24 -6.24
N LEU A 740 16.16 -10.91 -5.14
CA LEU A 740 16.23 -11.66 -3.88
C LEU A 740 15.77 -13.12 -4.04
N ASN A 741 14.98 -13.43 -5.07
CA ASN A 741 14.54 -14.79 -5.41
C ASN A 741 15.39 -15.46 -6.52
N GLY A 742 16.56 -14.91 -6.84
CA GLY A 742 17.47 -15.47 -7.82
C GLY A 742 17.01 -15.33 -9.27
N GLY A 743 16.25 -14.25 -9.56
CA GLY A 743 15.99 -13.77 -10.93
C GLY A 743 16.96 -12.64 -11.27
N LEU A 744 17.28 -12.47 -12.56
CA LEU A 744 18.07 -11.33 -13.04
C LEU A 744 17.14 -10.21 -13.53
N ILE A 745 17.71 -9.05 -13.80
CA ILE A 745 16.98 -7.88 -14.30
C ILE A 745 17.45 -7.56 -15.74
N ILE A 746 16.49 -7.27 -16.61
CA ILE A 746 16.68 -6.40 -17.75
C ILE A 746 16.00 -5.08 -17.46
N GLY A 747 16.69 -3.95 -17.60
CA GLY A 747 16.14 -2.67 -17.17
C GLY A 747 16.88 -1.47 -17.71
N THR A 748 16.36 -0.31 -17.41
CA THR A 748 16.97 0.99 -17.69
C THR A 748 17.71 1.51 -16.45
N CYS A 749 18.59 2.49 -16.63
CA CYS A 749 19.23 3.23 -15.55
C CYS A 749 18.20 4.16 -14.89
N ASP A 750 17.28 3.57 -14.11
CA ASP A 750 16.16 4.26 -13.47
C ASP A 750 15.85 3.72 -12.09
N GLY A 751 15.37 4.58 -11.21
CA GLY A 751 14.98 4.22 -9.84
C GLY A 751 16.06 3.41 -9.12
N ALA A 752 15.64 2.41 -8.37
CA ALA A 752 16.55 1.54 -7.61
C ALA A 752 17.35 0.54 -8.49
N ASN A 753 17.11 0.44 -9.79
CA ASN A 753 17.96 -0.38 -10.66
C ASN A 753 19.43 0.08 -10.59
N ILE A 754 19.67 1.38 -10.41
CA ILE A 754 21.03 1.95 -10.30
C ILE A 754 21.70 1.42 -9.02
N GLU A 755 21.03 1.53 -7.89
CA GLU A 755 21.56 1.07 -6.60
C GLU A 755 21.68 -0.46 -6.56
N ILE A 756 20.75 -1.19 -7.19
CA ILE A 756 20.90 -2.64 -7.38
C ILE A 756 22.15 -2.94 -8.18
N THR A 757 22.40 -2.20 -9.27
CA THR A 757 23.61 -2.39 -10.08
C THR A 757 24.89 -2.15 -9.26
N HIS A 758 24.91 -1.13 -8.41
CA HIS A 758 26.02 -0.85 -7.49
C HIS A 758 26.29 -2.04 -6.55
N GLU A 759 25.22 -2.57 -5.95
CA GLU A 759 25.36 -3.67 -4.98
C GLU A 759 25.75 -4.99 -5.63
N ILE A 760 25.05 -5.40 -6.69
CA ILE A 760 25.26 -6.71 -7.30
C ILE A 760 26.39 -6.75 -8.32
N GLY A 761 26.80 -5.59 -8.87
CA GLY A 761 27.80 -5.42 -9.92
C GLY A 761 27.22 -5.45 -11.32
N GLU A 762 27.80 -4.63 -12.22
CA GLU A 762 27.31 -4.41 -13.61
C GLU A 762 27.23 -5.71 -14.45
N ASN A 763 28.08 -6.70 -14.17
CA ASN A 763 28.05 -7.98 -14.88
C ASN A 763 26.83 -8.87 -14.55
N ASN A 764 26.06 -8.55 -13.53
CA ASN A 764 24.95 -9.35 -13.04
C ASN A 764 23.57 -8.74 -13.35
N ILE A 765 23.53 -7.72 -14.21
CA ILE A 765 22.32 -7.02 -14.66
C ILE A 765 22.43 -6.71 -16.15
N PHE A 766 21.32 -6.62 -16.85
CA PHE A 766 21.25 -6.27 -18.28
C PHE A 766 20.65 -4.88 -18.43
N LEU A 767 21.47 -3.86 -18.65
CA LEU A 767 21.05 -2.47 -18.78
C LEU A 767 21.00 -2.03 -20.24
N PHE A 768 20.06 -1.15 -20.57
CA PHE A 768 19.91 -0.56 -21.89
C PHE A 768 19.24 0.82 -21.80
N GLY A 769 19.18 1.50 -22.93
CA GLY A 769 18.40 2.73 -23.13
C GLY A 769 19.13 3.99 -22.75
N ASN A 770 18.47 5.13 -23.01
CA ASN A 770 18.98 6.45 -22.72
C ASN A 770 18.98 6.76 -21.23
N LEU A 771 19.83 7.70 -20.80
CA LEU A 771 19.92 8.14 -19.40
C LEU A 771 18.87 9.22 -19.08
N ALA A 772 18.57 9.39 -17.81
CA ALA A 772 17.58 10.37 -17.35
C ALA A 772 17.90 11.81 -17.76
N GLU A 773 19.18 12.15 -17.88
CA GLU A 773 19.66 13.46 -18.32
C GLU A 773 19.40 13.75 -19.81
N ASP A 774 19.28 12.72 -20.65
CA ASP A 774 19.03 12.85 -22.08
C ASP A 774 17.55 12.96 -22.44
N VAL A 775 16.65 12.54 -21.54
CA VAL A 775 15.22 12.35 -21.82
C VAL A 775 14.54 13.63 -22.29
N GLU A 776 14.78 14.76 -21.62
CA GLU A 776 14.14 16.03 -21.98
C GLU A 776 14.64 16.57 -23.33
N ASP A 777 15.91 16.41 -23.65
CA ASP A 777 16.49 16.83 -24.94
C ASP A 777 15.92 15.97 -26.09
N LEU A 778 15.76 14.66 -25.86
CA LEU A 778 15.14 13.75 -26.83
C LEU A 778 13.67 14.10 -27.06
N ARG A 779 12.90 14.32 -26.02
CA ARG A 779 11.50 14.77 -26.11
C ARG A 779 11.39 16.09 -26.89
N HIS A 780 12.28 17.00 -26.60
CA HIS A 780 12.33 18.28 -27.30
C HIS A 780 12.65 18.09 -28.82
N ALA A 781 13.61 17.20 -29.13
CA ALA A 781 13.95 16.87 -30.52
C ALA A 781 12.75 16.27 -31.28
N HIS A 782 11.98 15.37 -30.64
CA HIS A 782 10.76 14.78 -31.22
C HIS A 782 9.71 15.84 -31.55
N ASN A 783 9.47 16.79 -30.67
CA ASN A 783 8.50 17.87 -30.88
C ASN A 783 8.85 18.79 -32.07
N TYR A 784 10.11 18.85 -32.47
CA TYR A 784 10.56 19.64 -33.63
C TYR A 784 10.81 18.80 -34.89
N GLY A 785 10.31 17.53 -34.93
CA GLY A 785 10.30 16.71 -36.16
C GLY A 785 11.62 16.03 -36.50
N SER A 786 12.54 15.86 -35.54
CA SER A 786 13.79 15.12 -35.73
C SER A 786 13.72 13.65 -35.30
N HIS A 787 12.49 13.14 -35.07
CA HIS A 787 12.26 11.74 -34.72
C HIS A 787 12.37 10.82 -35.94
N THR A 788 13.19 9.78 -35.83
CA THR A 788 13.28 8.71 -36.83
C THR A 788 12.85 7.40 -36.17
N LEU A 789 11.81 6.79 -36.74
CA LEU A 789 11.31 5.53 -36.24
C LEU A 789 12.34 4.41 -36.44
N ASP A 790 12.58 3.62 -35.39
CA ASP A 790 13.43 2.43 -35.44
C ASP A 790 12.92 1.46 -36.53
N PRO A 791 13.78 0.88 -37.39
CA PRO A 791 13.36 0.00 -38.48
C PRO A 791 12.67 -1.29 -37.98
N ASP A 792 13.13 -1.86 -36.88
CA ASP A 792 12.54 -3.08 -36.30
C ASP A 792 11.15 -2.77 -35.74
N LEU A 793 10.99 -1.58 -35.13
CA LEU A 793 9.70 -1.11 -34.64
C LEU A 793 8.73 -0.81 -35.78
N SER A 794 9.23 -0.26 -36.88
CA SER A 794 8.44 -0.09 -38.11
C SER A 794 7.88 -1.41 -38.63
N ALA A 795 8.68 -2.48 -38.62
CA ALA A 795 8.19 -3.82 -39.03
C ALA A 795 7.11 -4.35 -38.08
N VAL A 796 7.21 -4.08 -36.78
CA VAL A 796 6.19 -4.40 -35.78
C VAL A 796 4.88 -3.66 -36.08
N PHE A 797 4.95 -2.36 -36.36
CA PHE A 797 3.77 -1.55 -36.68
C PHE A 797 3.10 -1.99 -37.97
N GLU A 798 3.87 -2.35 -38.98
CA GLU A 798 3.34 -2.90 -40.22
C GLU A 798 2.59 -4.24 -39.98
N ALA A 799 3.08 -5.09 -39.09
CA ALA A 799 2.38 -6.33 -38.74
C ALA A 799 1.05 -6.04 -38.02
N ILE A 800 1.02 -5.07 -37.11
CA ILE A 800 -0.20 -4.62 -36.45
C ILE A 800 -1.19 -4.04 -37.46
N LYS A 801 -0.74 -3.11 -38.32
CA LYS A 801 -1.56 -2.46 -39.35
C LYS A 801 -2.14 -3.46 -40.36
N LYS A 802 -1.48 -4.61 -40.59
CA LYS A 802 -1.96 -5.71 -41.44
C LYS A 802 -2.95 -6.67 -40.76
N ASN A 803 -3.47 -6.33 -39.59
CA ASN A 803 -4.38 -7.17 -38.81
C ASN A 803 -3.80 -8.54 -38.40
N THR A 804 -2.48 -8.66 -38.26
CA THR A 804 -1.85 -9.93 -37.83
C THR A 804 -2.32 -10.37 -36.44
N PHE A 805 -2.60 -9.40 -35.55
CA PHE A 805 -2.98 -9.64 -34.18
C PHE A 805 -4.42 -9.20 -33.86
N GLY A 806 -5.31 -9.20 -34.85
CA GLY A 806 -6.69 -8.73 -34.72
C GLY A 806 -6.92 -7.39 -35.42
N ASP A 807 -8.04 -6.71 -35.10
CA ASP A 807 -8.40 -5.46 -35.76
C ASP A 807 -7.39 -4.33 -35.45
N ALA A 808 -6.66 -3.89 -36.46
CA ALA A 808 -5.66 -2.83 -36.36
C ALA A 808 -6.23 -1.52 -35.80
N ASN A 809 -7.51 -1.22 -36.03
CA ASN A 809 -8.14 -0.02 -35.50
C ASN A 809 -8.15 0.00 -33.97
N SER A 810 -8.21 -1.17 -33.33
CA SER A 810 -8.16 -1.29 -31.87
C SER A 810 -6.81 -0.83 -31.30
N PHE A 811 -5.75 -0.87 -32.07
CA PHE A 811 -4.38 -0.58 -31.65
C PHE A 811 -3.79 0.70 -32.25
N GLY A 812 -4.56 1.39 -33.10
CA GLY A 812 -4.10 2.60 -33.80
C GLY A 812 -3.54 3.69 -32.88
N ALA A 813 -4.12 3.85 -31.70
CA ALA A 813 -3.63 4.84 -30.74
C ALA A 813 -2.27 4.47 -30.12
N LEU A 814 -1.98 3.17 -29.92
CA LEU A 814 -0.68 2.73 -29.42
C LEU A 814 0.43 3.00 -30.45
N VAL A 815 0.13 2.77 -31.73
CA VAL A 815 1.04 3.07 -32.84
C VAL A 815 1.19 4.58 -33.01
N GLY A 816 0.07 5.32 -33.05
CA GLY A 816 0.04 6.77 -33.25
C GLY A 816 0.73 7.56 -32.13
N ALA A 817 0.72 7.06 -30.89
CA ALA A 817 1.46 7.69 -29.79
C ALA A 817 2.98 7.83 -30.10
N ILE A 818 3.51 6.91 -30.89
CA ILE A 818 4.92 6.87 -31.26
C ILE A 818 5.15 7.52 -32.65
N GLU A 819 4.36 7.14 -33.68
CA GLU A 819 4.55 7.65 -35.02
C GLU A 819 4.12 9.12 -35.21
N GLU A 820 3.06 9.55 -34.51
CA GLU A 820 2.35 10.81 -34.77
C GLU A 820 2.41 11.81 -33.62
N HIS A 821 2.55 11.32 -32.38
CA HIS A 821 2.41 12.13 -31.17
C HIS A 821 3.70 12.28 -30.36
N GLY A 822 4.86 12.10 -31.01
CA GLY A 822 6.16 12.49 -30.46
C GLY A 822 6.78 11.53 -29.47
N ASP A 823 6.29 10.28 -29.37
CA ASP A 823 6.90 9.21 -28.56
C ASP A 823 7.38 9.67 -27.16
N TYR A 824 6.47 10.28 -26.39
CA TYR A 824 6.79 10.92 -25.11
C TYR A 824 7.59 10.00 -24.16
N TYR A 825 7.38 8.68 -24.24
CA TYR A 825 8.07 7.70 -23.40
C TYR A 825 9.29 7.07 -24.07
N LEU A 826 9.76 7.61 -25.20
CA LEU A 826 11.00 7.24 -25.90
C LEU A 826 11.07 5.73 -26.20
N VAL A 827 9.97 5.16 -26.67
CA VAL A 827 9.91 3.73 -27.00
C VAL A 827 10.77 3.44 -28.22
N SER A 828 10.71 4.28 -29.28
CA SER A 828 11.49 4.10 -30.49
C SER A 828 12.98 4.30 -30.26
N ASP A 829 13.37 5.30 -29.46
CA ASP A 829 14.80 5.59 -29.20
C ASP A 829 15.49 4.43 -28.45
N ASP A 830 14.77 3.79 -27.53
CA ASP A 830 15.33 2.71 -26.74
C ASP A 830 15.13 1.32 -27.38
N PHE A 831 14.28 1.17 -28.40
CA PHE A 831 13.85 -0.13 -28.93
C PHE A 831 15.01 -0.97 -29.48
N HIS A 832 15.94 -0.35 -30.20
CA HIS A 832 17.09 -1.05 -30.73
C HIS A 832 17.99 -1.61 -29.63
N SER A 833 18.37 -0.78 -28.65
CA SER A 833 19.20 -1.19 -27.53
C SER A 833 18.49 -2.25 -26.66
N TYR A 834 17.16 -2.16 -26.49
CA TYR A 834 16.35 -3.15 -25.84
C TYR A 834 16.46 -4.52 -26.51
N ASN A 835 16.24 -4.60 -27.82
CA ASN A 835 16.33 -5.85 -28.58
C ASN A 835 17.75 -6.45 -28.57
N GLN A 836 18.79 -5.61 -28.67
CA GLN A 836 20.17 -6.06 -28.52
C GLN A 836 20.42 -6.67 -27.14
N THR A 837 19.93 -6.02 -26.09
CA THR A 837 20.08 -6.52 -24.71
C THR A 837 19.28 -7.80 -24.48
N GLN A 838 18.11 -7.93 -25.09
CA GLN A 838 17.34 -9.17 -25.08
C GLN A 838 18.10 -10.35 -25.74
N ALA A 839 18.85 -10.07 -26.81
CA ALA A 839 19.71 -11.07 -27.44
C ALA A 839 20.87 -11.50 -26.50
N LEU A 840 21.46 -10.55 -25.75
CA LEU A 840 22.49 -10.87 -24.73
C LEU A 840 21.92 -11.73 -23.62
N VAL A 841 20.66 -11.49 -23.17
CA VAL A 841 19.96 -12.36 -22.20
C VAL A 841 19.82 -13.79 -22.73
N ASP A 842 19.41 -13.96 -24.00
CA ASP A 842 19.29 -15.28 -24.62
C ASP A 842 20.62 -16.03 -24.65
N GLU A 843 21.71 -15.36 -25.01
CA GLU A 843 23.05 -15.98 -25.04
C GLU A 843 23.55 -16.34 -23.63
N ALA A 844 23.35 -15.43 -22.66
CA ALA A 844 23.72 -15.70 -21.26
C ALA A 844 22.96 -16.89 -20.69
N TYR A 845 21.64 -17.02 -20.99
CA TYR A 845 20.81 -18.10 -20.48
C TYR A 845 21.24 -19.48 -21.01
N LYS A 846 21.86 -19.56 -22.19
CA LYS A 846 22.39 -20.82 -22.74
C LYS A 846 23.54 -21.38 -21.91
N ASN A 847 24.31 -20.52 -21.22
CA ASN A 847 25.37 -20.91 -20.29
C ASN A 847 24.83 -20.96 -18.85
N GLN A 848 24.21 -22.08 -18.50
CA GLN A 848 23.54 -22.24 -17.19
C GLN A 848 24.49 -22.14 -15.98
N ASP A 849 25.75 -22.50 -16.11
CA ASP A 849 26.71 -22.37 -15.02
C ASP A 849 27.03 -20.91 -14.69
N GLU A 850 27.26 -20.08 -15.71
CA GLU A 850 27.47 -18.64 -15.57
C GLU A 850 26.18 -17.93 -15.12
N TRP A 851 25.02 -18.33 -15.66
CA TRP A 851 23.72 -17.82 -15.27
C TRP A 851 23.48 -18.01 -13.77
N LEU A 852 23.71 -19.20 -13.24
CA LEU A 852 23.58 -19.49 -11.81
C LEU A 852 24.58 -18.70 -10.96
N THR A 853 25.82 -18.53 -11.44
CA THR A 853 26.80 -17.66 -10.77
C THR A 853 26.25 -16.23 -10.61
N LYS A 854 25.70 -15.65 -11.70
CA LYS A 854 25.10 -14.32 -11.64
C LYS A 854 23.93 -14.28 -10.65
N CYS A 855 23.04 -15.27 -10.68
CA CYS A 855 21.87 -15.34 -9.78
C CYS A 855 22.27 -15.41 -8.30
N ILE A 856 23.22 -16.29 -7.96
CA ILE A 856 23.68 -16.48 -6.59
C ILE A 856 24.43 -15.24 -6.09
N THR A 857 25.33 -14.67 -6.89
CA THR A 857 26.05 -13.44 -6.55
C THR A 857 25.09 -12.28 -6.32
N SER A 858 24.08 -12.15 -7.18
CA SER A 858 23.07 -11.10 -7.00
C SER A 858 22.31 -11.25 -5.69
N VAL A 859 21.84 -12.46 -5.37
CA VAL A 859 21.15 -12.69 -4.07
C VAL A 859 22.06 -12.40 -2.89
N ALA A 860 23.30 -12.83 -2.95
CA ALA A 860 24.28 -12.60 -1.88
C ALA A 860 24.42 -11.11 -1.50
N ARG A 861 24.23 -10.21 -2.47
CA ARG A 861 24.45 -8.78 -2.31
C ARG A 861 23.18 -7.96 -2.12
N MET A 862 22.04 -8.61 -1.86
CA MET A 862 20.75 -7.90 -1.67
C MET A 862 20.50 -7.39 -0.25
N GLY A 863 21.47 -7.46 0.64
CA GLY A 863 21.31 -7.04 2.04
C GLY A 863 20.80 -5.62 2.22
N PHE A 864 21.29 -4.69 1.42
CA PHE A 864 20.89 -3.28 1.44
C PHE A 864 19.38 -3.06 1.22
N PHE A 865 18.72 -3.92 0.44
CA PHE A 865 17.31 -3.73 0.05
C PHE A 865 16.31 -4.33 1.05
N SER A 866 16.71 -4.48 2.32
CA SER A 866 15.80 -4.82 3.41
C SER A 866 14.95 -3.62 3.84
N SER A 867 13.64 -3.81 4.01
CA SER A 867 12.78 -2.80 4.64
C SER A 867 13.14 -2.53 6.11
N ASP A 868 13.86 -3.44 6.77
CA ASP A 868 14.37 -3.21 8.13
C ASP A 868 15.42 -2.10 8.15
N ARG A 869 16.34 -2.08 7.17
CA ARG A 869 17.28 -0.96 6.99
C ARG A 869 16.52 0.35 6.77
N CYS A 870 15.51 0.35 5.88
CA CYS A 870 14.71 1.55 5.63
C CYS A 870 14.09 2.10 6.92
N ILE A 871 13.47 1.24 7.72
CA ILE A 871 12.81 1.65 8.97
C ILE A 871 13.81 2.22 9.97
N ASN A 872 14.99 1.64 10.09
CA ASN A 872 16.04 2.21 10.95
C ASN A 872 16.49 3.59 10.46
N GLU A 873 16.65 3.80 9.16
CA GLU A 873 16.98 5.11 8.59
C GLU A 873 15.86 6.14 8.82
N TYR A 874 14.60 5.77 8.66
CA TYR A 874 13.47 6.64 9.02
C TYR A 874 13.45 6.97 10.51
N ALA A 875 13.69 5.97 11.37
CA ALA A 875 13.69 6.13 12.81
C ALA A 875 14.76 7.12 13.28
N GLU A 876 15.96 7.03 12.73
CA GLU A 876 17.11 7.88 13.07
C GLU A 876 17.01 9.28 12.45
N SER A 877 16.74 9.37 11.15
CA SER A 877 16.86 10.62 10.38
C SER A 877 15.60 11.48 10.36
N ILE A 878 14.41 10.89 10.56
CA ILE A 878 13.13 11.58 10.41
C ILE A 878 12.30 11.53 11.69
N TRP A 879 12.10 10.33 12.28
CA TRP A 879 11.16 10.18 13.40
C TRP A 879 11.78 10.46 14.76
N ASN A 880 13.09 10.31 14.91
CA ASN A 880 13.78 10.36 16.19
C ASN A 880 13.09 9.47 17.24
N ILE A 881 13.04 8.15 16.97
CA ILE A 881 12.35 7.15 17.77
C ILE A 881 13.26 5.95 18.03
N GLU A 882 13.15 5.38 19.23
CA GLU A 882 13.91 4.22 19.66
C GLU A 882 13.03 2.96 19.69
N PRO A 883 13.58 1.77 19.40
CA PRO A 883 12.85 0.53 19.54
C PRO A 883 12.61 0.19 21.02
N LEU A 884 11.46 -0.40 21.32
CA LEU A 884 11.10 -0.84 22.66
C LEU A 884 11.17 -2.36 22.77
N ILE A 885 12.37 -2.87 23.03
CA ILE A 885 12.65 -4.31 23.00
C ILE A 885 11.98 -5.01 24.21
N PRO A 886 11.19 -6.08 23.98
CA PRO A 886 10.59 -6.85 25.05
C PRO A 886 11.63 -7.41 26.04
N GLY A 887 11.42 -7.20 27.36
CA GLY A 887 12.31 -7.68 28.40
C GLY A 887 13.51 -6.80 28.72
N GLN A 888 13.76 -5.71 27.98
CA GLN A 888 14.69 -4.65 28.36
C GLN A 888 13.92 -3.53 29.09
N SER A 889 14.22 -3.30 30.36
CA SER A 889 13.68 -2.18 31.11
C SER A 889 14.29 -0.89 30.59
N GLY A 890 13.53 -0.10 29.87
CA GLY A 890 13.81 1.32 29.71
C GLY A 890 13.83 1.96 31.10
N GLY A 891 14.87 2.74 31.37
CA GLY A 891 15.33 3.31 32.62
C GLY A 891 14.31 3.45 33.77
N SER A 892 14.74 3.03 34.94
CA SER A 892 14.17 3.21 36.29
C SER A 892 12.85 2.47 36.60
N GLY A 893 12.94 1.30 37.21
CA GLY A 893 12.00 0.87 38.23
C GLY A 893 11.09 -0.33 37.98
N MET A 894 11.39 -1.27 37.07
CA MET A 894 10.71 -2.56 37.06
C MET A 894 11.62 -3.71 37.48
N GLN A 895 11.27 -4.41 38.55
CA GLN A 895 11.93 -5.65 38.97
C GLN A 895 11.61 -6.77 37.98
N LYS A 896 12.64 -7.59 37.65
CA LYS A 896 12.49 -8.83 36.86
C LYS A 896 11.52 -9.77 37.60
N GLY A 897 10.29 -9.87 37.12
CA GLY A 897 9.31 -10.82 37.65
C GLY A 897 7.84 -10.52 37.37
N GLU A 898 7.50 -9.36 36.79
CA GLU A 898 6.10 -8.92 36.61
C GLU A 898 5.67 -8.73 35.14
N LEU A 899 6.19 -9.55 34.22
CA LEU A 899 5.70 -9.60 32.83
C LEU A 899 5.20 -10.99 32.49
#